data_4b2ba3c9db85873c8ae8a64690fca088
#
_entry.id   4b2ba3c9db85873c8ae8a64690fca088
#
_cell.length_a   1.000
_cell.length_b   1.000
_cell.length_c   1.000
_cell.angle_alpha   90.00
_cell.angle_beta   90.00
_cell.angle_gamma   90.00
#
_symmetry.space_group_name_H-M   'P 1'
#
loop_
_entity.id
_entity.type
_entity.pdbx_description
1 polymer ?
#
loop_
_entity_poly.entity_id
_entity_poly.type
_entity_poly.pdbx_seq_one_letter_code
_entity_poly.pdbx_strand_id
1 'polypeptide(L)'
;MDGFLLDVWCRDDGVVAWVRRRSDAVRVVVGWWPRLYFAGPLEVLAEVERVLGERYVVRRVVKKVLGTGLVDALEVETPPSEKRFLADFVEERWGCRGIRVYNVDLPPAQEFLYSHGLAPTAAVEEKDGMLYAAEDLGKLFYDISFLRVAFLEATVDSATPFPRFTHPIKNVKVVCGGEEIVLDGGEENVLTGLTRLLDDLDVDVVVTCGGDSFLLPYLRYRARVNNVELRLGREEEPRGRSRGFSYMSYGRVYHSYSGYRLCGRLHIDVDNSMLYRETGLHGVVEVARVARLPVQDAARYTIGRCMTSLQYHQAFLNDVLIPVECGRPTCMTGKELLRADRGGWILDHQPGVYWNVGELDFHSLYPMLMLKHNISGETVNCRCCGGEDIPELGYHVCGKWRGIVPRAIEEPLRRRLEYKRLYQEGGDKVYKARADALKWILVTSFGYLGYKKAKFGSREAHMAVCALARDTLLRSVKLAEEHGFKVLHGIVDCLWIWRRDASEEDYRAFGEVLEKRLGLPVGYEGTFKWIAFLDSRTSPGRPVNNRYFGAYVDGRIKCRGVEARRRDTPPLVRRMQQELLTKLAEICSPRDVSQKLEECHEIFKRYLRMVYLGEAGVEELAVTRSVSGPLESYGRSVKHVEAAKMLKRAGASVSPGQS
;
A
#
# COMPACT_ATOMS: atom_id res chain seq x y z
N MET A 1 24.17 24.09 5.75
CA MET A 1 23.52 24.21 4.40
C MET A 1 22.10 23.77 4.59
N ASP A 2 21.14 24.68 4.39
CA ASP A 2 19.72 24.44 4.69
C ASP A 2 18.95 24.13 3.42
N GLY A 3 18.17 23.07 3.42
CA GLY A 3 17.36 22.64 2.29
C GLY A 3 16.46 21.46 2.68
N PHE A 4 15.88 20.83 1.68
CA PHE A 4 15.00 19.65 1.86
C PHE A 4 15.65 18.42 1.25
N LEU A 5 15.65 17.30 1.96
CA LEU A 5 16.22 16.04 1.48
C LEU A 5 15.39 15.50 0.30
N LEU A 6 15.88 15.68 -0.92
CA LEU A 6 15.17 15.26 -2.13
C LEU A 6 15.29 13.76 -2.36
N ASP A 7 16.51 13.23 -2.42
CA ASP A 7 16.78 11.82 -2.71
C ASP A 7 18.00 11.31 -1.97
N VAL A 8 18.08 10.00 -1.72
CA VAL A 8 19.20 9.35 -1.05
C VAL A 8 19.40 7.95 -1.57
N TRP A 9 20.67 7.58 -1.81
CA TRP A 9 21.06 6.21 -2.12
C TRP A 9 22.48 5.93 -1.66
N CYS A 10 22.82 4.65 -1.53
CA CYS A 10 24.14 4.22 -1.09
C CYS A 10 24.98 3.70 -2.23
N ARG A 11 26.27 3.99 -2.16
CA ARG A 11 27.36 3.48 -2.99
C ARG A 11 28.39 2.80 -2.08
N ASP A 12 29.34 2.11 -2.67
CA ASP A 12 30.39 1.45 -1.89
C ASP A 12 31.38 2.44 -1.23
N ASP A 13 31.44 3.67 -1.73
CA ASP A 13 32.22 4.77 -1.19
C ASP A 13 31.43 5.68 -0.21
N GLY A 14 30.17 5.40 0.06
CA GLY A 14 29.33 6.15 0.99
C GLY A 14 27.90 6.36 0.52
N VAL A 15 27.25 7.35 1.11
CA VAL A 15 25.87 7.73 0.81
C VAL A 15 25.84 9.01 -0.02
N VAL A 16 25.12 8.98 -1.13
CA VAL A 16 24.83 10.16 -1.94
C VAL A 16 23.43 10.67 -1.55
N ALA A 17 23.35 11.90 -1.12
CA ALA A 17 22.12 12.62 -0.83
C ALA A 17 21.99 13.84 -1.73
N TRP A 18 20.80 14.10 -2.19
CA TRP A 18 20.47 15.34 -2.89
C TRP A 18 19.61 16.21 -1.98
N VAL A 19 20.02 17.46 -1.82
CA VAL A 19 19.34 18.45 -1.00
C VAL A 19 18.84 19.57 -1.89
N ARG A 20 17.51 19.76 -1.91
CA ARG A 20 16.84 20.85 -2.63
C ARG A 20 16.89 22.11 -1.79
N ARG A 21 17.58 23.13 -2.26
CA ARG A 21 17.57 24.50 -1.73
C ARG A 21 16.53 25.34 -2.46
N ARG A 22 16.41 26.58 -2.11
CA ARG A 22 15.50 27.51 -2.79
C ARG A 22 15.87 27.74 -4.25
N SER A 23 17.17 27.85 -4.57
CA SER A 23 17.67 28.18 -5.91
C SER A 23 18.05 26.95 -6.73
N ASP A 24 18.53 25.88 -6.09
CA ASP A 24 19.18 24.73 -6.75
C ASP A 24 19.01 23.44 -5.96
N ALA A 25 19.41 22.32 -6.55
CA ALA A 25 19.56 21.06 -5.84
C ALA A 25 21.04 20.66 -5.81
N VAL A 26 21.54 20.33 -4.63
CA VAL A 26 22.97 20.10 -4.38
C VAL A 26 23.19 18.65 -3.97
N ARG A 27 24.26 18.08 -4.51
CA ARG A 27 24.75 16.74 -4.16
C ARG A 27 25.64 16.82 -2.92
N VAL A 28 25.33 15.98 -1.93
CA VAL A 28 26.13 15.79 -0.70
C VAL A 28 26.58 14.33 -0.64
N VAL A 29 27.82 14.09 -0.30
CA VAL A 29 28.36 12.72 -0.10
C VAL A 29 28.73 12.57 1.36
N VAL A 30 28.16 11.54 2.01
CA VAL A 30 28.37 11.23 3.43
C VAL A 30 29.10 9.90 3.52
N GLY A 31 30.25 9.90 4.23
CA GLY A 31 31.01 8.68 4.52
C GLY A 31 30.29 7.81 5.53
N TRP A 32 29.50 6.85 5.05
CA TRP A 32 28.73 5.94 5.88
C TRP A 32 28.48 4.62 5.17
N TRP A 33 28.48 3.51 5.93
CA TRP A 33 28.20 2.16 5.46
C TRP A 33 27.14 1.47 6.30
N PRO A 34 26.33 0.58 5.68
CA PRO A 34 25.33 -0.24 6.39
C PRO A 34 26.01 -1.27 7.29
N ARG A 35 25.25 -1.76 8.27
CA ARG A 35 25.71 -2.69 9.29
C ARG A 35 25.03 -4.02 9.19
N LEU A 36 25.81 -5.08 9.37
CA LEU A 36 25.37 -6.45 9.63
C LEU A 36 25.62 -6.79 11.08
N TYR A 37 24.82 -7.70 11.60
CA TYR A 37 25.00 -8.20 12.96
C TYR A 37 25.06 -9.73 12.95
N PHE A 38 25.99 -10.28 13.74
CA PHE A 38 26.17 -11.71 13.93
C PHE A 38 26.04 -12.01 15.41
N ALA A 39 25.10 -12.90 15.79
CA ALA A 39 24.89 -13.28 17.18
C ALA A 39 24.95 -14.81 17.33
N GLY A 40 25.47 -15.29 18.47
CA GLY A 40 25.61 -16.70 18.75
C GLY A 40 26.56 -16.97 19.93
N PRO A 41 27.08 -18.21 20.08
CA PRO A 41 28.01 -18.55 21.16
C PRO A 41 29.27 -17.69 21.15
N LEU A 42 29.71 -17.22 22.33
CA LEU A 42 30.84 -16.29 22.48
C LEU A 42 32.15 -16.82 21.86
N GLU A 43 32.41 -18.11 22.01
CA GLU A 43 33.61 -18.75 21.44
C GLU A 43 33.62 -18.70 19.91
N VAL A 44 32.44 -18.90 19.30
CA VAL A 44 32.30 -18.85 17.84
C VAL A 44 32.35 -17.38 17.35
N LEU A 45 31.73 -16.47 18.09
CA LEU A 45 31.82 -15.02 17.79
C LEU A 45 33.28 -14.53 17.81
N ALA A 46 34.12 -14.99 18.74
CA ALA A 46 35.54 -14.62 18.78
C ALA A 46 36.32 -15.10 17.52
N GLU A 47 35.94 -16.26 16.96
CA GLU A 47 36.52 -16.75 15.70
C GLU A 47 36.06 -15.90 14.50
N VAL A 48 34.75 -15.59 14.44
CA VAL A 48 34.20 -14.70 13.40
C VAL A 48 34.85 -13.33 13.45
N GLU A 49 34.99 -12.73 14.64
CA GLU A 49 35.62 -11.43 14.87
C GLU A 49 37.07 -11.41 14.33
N ARG A 50 37.85 -12.45 14.64
CA ARG A 50 39.25 -12.57 14.17
C ARG A 50 39.30 -12.61 12.64
N VAL A 51 38.43 -13.41 11.99
CA VAL A 51 38.48 -13.57 10.54
C VAL A 51 37.97 -12.31 9.82
N LEU A 52 36.91 -11.69 10.31
CA LEU A 52 36.33 -10.49 9.70
C LEU A 52 37.12 -9.22 10.00
N GLY A 53 37.76 -9.15 11.17
CA GLY A 53 38.59 -8.00 11.58
C GLY A 53 39.81 -7.75 10.73
N GLU A 54 40.26 -8.71 9.90
CA GLU A 54 41.30 -8.53 8.91
C GLU A 54 40.88 -7.57 7.76
N ARG A 55 39.58 -7.44 7.51
CA ARG A 55 39.07 -6.68 6.35
C ARG A 55 38.01 -5.64 6.70
N TYR A 56 37.24 -5.85 7.75
CA TYR A 56 36.10 -5.01 8.12
C TYR A 56 36.28 -4.41 9.51
N VAL A 57 35.57 -3.29 9.75
CA VAL A 57 35.45 -2.74 11.11
C VAL A 57 34.45 -3.59 11.87
N VAL A 58 34.91 -4.29 12.91
CA VAL A 58 34.10 -5.17 13.75
C VAL A 58 34.02 -4.62 15.17
N ARG A 59 32.84 -4.55 15.77
CA ARG A 59 32.62 -4.10 17.14
C ARG A 59 31.76 -5.10 17.90
N ARG A 60 32.11 -5.36 19.17
CA ARG A 60 31.23 -6.14 20.08
C ARG A 60 30.14 -5.23 20.61
N VAL A 61 28.89 -5.68 20.52
CA VAL A 61 27.70 -4.96 20.98
C VAL A 61 26.73 -5.89 21.66
N VAL A 62 25.86 -5.34 22.52
CA VAL A 62 24.71 -6.07 23.07
C VAL A 62 23.45 -5.57 22.35
N LYS A 63 22.69 -6.48 21.78
CA LYS A 63 21.48 -6.17 21.04
C LYS A 63 20.33 -7.08 21.47
N LYS A 64 19.11 -6.70 21.12
CA LYS A 64 17.91 -7.45 21.45
C LYS A 64 17.49 -8.35 20.30
N VAL A 65 17.25 -9.62 20.59
CA VAL A 65 16.65 -10.59 19.66
C VAL A 65 15.27 -10.96 20.18
N LEU A 66 14.25 -10.87 19.31
CA LEU A 66 12.88 -11.20 19.69
C LEU A 66 12.75 -12.67 20.13
N GLY A 67 12.15 -12.88 21.29
CA GLY A 67 11.97 -14.22 21.87
C GLY A 67 13.18 -14.77 22.62
N THR A 68 14.36 -14.14 22.50
CA THR A 68 15.59 -14.55 23.21
C THR A 68 15.99 -13.54 24.29
N GLY A 69 15.78 -12.23 24.02
CA GLY A 69 16.18 -11.15 24.92
C GLY A 69 17.47 -10.49 24.46
N LEU A 70 18.29 -10.00 25.40
CA LEU A 70 19.59 -9.42 25.11
C LEU A 70 20.60 -10.52 24.76
N VAL A 71 21.36 -10.27 23.72
CA VAL A 71 22.39 -11.18 23.21
C VAL A 71 23.68 -10.40 22.88
N ASP A 72 24.82 -11.06 23.06
CA ASP A 72 26.07 -10.56 22.52
C ASP A 72 26.08 -10.74 21.01
N ALA A 73 26.55 -9.71 20.29
CA ALA A 73 26.62 -9.70 18.85
C ALA A 73 27.88 -8.96 18.36
N LEU A 74 28.28 -9.29 17.15
CA LEU A 74 29.26 -8.51 16.39
C LEU A 74 28.52 -7.59 15.44
N GLU A 75 28.82 -6.30 15.49
CA GLU A 75 28.43 -5.30 14.51
C GLU A 75 29.54 -5.15 13.49
N VAL A 76 29.22 -5.28 12.20
CA VAL A 76 30.18 -5.22 11.10
C VAL A 76 29.73 -4.20 10.06
N GLU A 77 30.53 -3.16 9.85
CA GLU A 77 30.32 -2.17 8.78
C GLU A 77 30.82 -2.76 7.46
N THR A 78 30.01 -2.67 6.39
CA THR A 78 30.32 -3.28 5.10
C THR A 78 29.82 -2.43 3.94
N PRO A 79 30.57 -2.40 2.80
CA PRO A 79 30.03 -1.77 1.58
C PRO A 79 28.69 -2.39 1.16
N PRO A 80 27.75 -1.60 0.62
CA PRO A 80 26.44 -2.08 0.18
C PRO A 80 26.48 -3.29 -0.76
N SER A 81 27.43 -3.33 -1.69
CA SER A 81 27.57 -4.43 -2.66
C SER A 81 28.02 -5.75 -2.00
N GLU A 82 28.77 -5.68 -0.90
CA GLU A 82 29.29 -6.85 -0.18
C GLU A 82 28.34 -7.37 0.91
N LYS A 83 27.33 -6.58 1.31
CA LYS A 83 26.46 -6.88 2.45
C LYS A 83 25.85 -8.29 2.37
N ARG A 84 25.31 -8.68 1.24
CA ARG A 84 24.70 -10.00 1.06
C ARG A 84 25.73 -11.12 1.01
N PHE A 85 26.82 -10.90 0.27
CA PHE A 85 27.91 -11.87 0.19
C PHE A 85 28.50 -12.18 1.58
N LEU A 86 28.76 -11.15 2.39
CA LEU A 86 29.28 -11.30 3.74
C LEU A 86 28.32 -12.09 4.66
N ALA A 87 27.02 -11.79 4.53
CA ALA A 87 26.00 -12.53 5.29
C ALA A 87 25.99 -14.03 4.93
N ASP A 88 25.96 -14.35 3.64
CA ASP A 88 25.96 -15.71 3.13
C ASP A 88 27.28 -16.44 3.52
N PHE A 89 28.42 -15.79 3.41
CA PHE A 89 29.73 -16.33 3.82
C PHE A 89 29.76 -16.73 5.30
N VAL A 90 29.26 -15.87 6.20
CA VAL A 90 29.22 -16.17 7.64
C VAL A 90 28.20 -17.27 7.95
N GLU A 91 27.04 -17.26 7.31
CA GLU A 91 26.00 -18.26 7.50
C GLU A 91 26.47 -19.65 7.05
N GLU A 92 27.12 -19.77 5.89
CA GLU A 92 27.67 -21.04 5.38
C GLU A 92 28.74 -21.61 6.29
N ARG A 93 29.62 -20.78 6.86
CA ARG A 93 30.79 -21.24 7.62
C ARG A 93 30.47 -21.53 9.09
N TRP A 94 29.64 -20.70 9.75
CA TRP A 94 29.40 -20.79 11.18
C TRP A 94 27.92 -20.95 11.56
N GLY A 95 27.00 -20.96 10.60
CA GLY A 95 25.56 -21.12 10.86
C GLY A 95 25.23 -22.44 11.57
N CYS A 96 25.89 -23.54 11.20
CA CYS A 96 25.75 -24.84 11.87
C CYS A 96 26.31 -24.84 13.32
N ARG A 97 27.18 -23.90 13.64
CA ARG A 97 27.77 -23.71 14.99
C ARG A 97 26.99 -22.69 15.83
N GLY A 98 25.79 -22.28 15.38
CA GLY A 98 24.87 -21.43 16.11
C GLY A 98 24.96 -19.94 15.83
N ILE A 99 25.77 -19.49 14.90
CA ILE A 99 25.77 -18.08 14.46
C ILE A 99 24.50 -17.81 13.65
N ARG A 100 23.84 -16.69 13.96
CA ARG A 100 22.71 -16.14 13.21
C ARG A 100 23.03 -14.77 12.69
N VAL A 101 22.57 -14.49 11.47
CA VAL A 101 22.82 -13.24 10.76
C VAL A 101 21.58 -12.35 10.81
N TYR A 102 21.77 -11.04 10.99
CA TYR A 102 20.69 -10.07 11.15
C TYR A 102 20.93 -8.83 10.29
N ASN A 103 19.85 -8.07 10.04
CA ASN A 103 19.79 -6.82 9.28
C ASN A 103 20.19 -6.94 7.80
N VAL A 104 20.28 -8.14 7.24
CA VAL A 104 20.63 -8.38 5.84
C VAL A 104 19.64 -7.73 4.88
N ASP A 105 18.34 -7.88 5.17
CA ASP A 105 17.24 -7.40 4.31
C ASP A 105 16.91 -5.92 4.51
N LEU A 106 17.56 -5.23 5.46
CA LEU A 106 17.41 -3.79 5.65
C LEU A 106 18.15 -3.05 4.54
N PRO A 107 17.44 -2.27 3.66
CA PRO A 107 18.09 -1.54 2.59
C PRO A 107 19.05 -0.48 3.13
N PRO A 108 20.26 -0.32 2.56
CA PRO A 108 21.28 0.62 3.06
C PRO A 108 20.79 2.07 3.15
N ALA A 109 20.11 2.60 2.12
CA ALA A 109 19.58 3.97 2.15
C ALA A 109 18.53 4.17 3.26
N GLN A 110 17.73 3.15 3.55
CA GLN A 110 16.74 3.16 4.62
C GLN A 110 17.43 3.12 5.99
N GLU A 111 18.44 2.29 6.17
CA GLU A 111 19.26 2.22 7.39
C GLU A 111 19.96 3.55 7.67
N PHE A 112 20.49 4.22 6.63
CA PHE A 112 21.06 5.56 6.75
C PHE A 112 20.03 6.57 7.27
N LEU A 113 18.81 6.59 6.70
CA LEU A 113 17.74 7.47 7.16
C LEU A 113 17.38 7.22 8.63
N TYR A 114 17.37 5.96 9.07
CA TYR A 114 17.14 5.61 10.48
C TYR A 114 18.26 6.09 11.40
N SER A 115 19.51 5.82 11.00
CA SER A 115 20.68 6.13 11.81
C SER A 115 20.87 7.63 12.07
N HIS A 116 20.39 8.47 11.14
CA HIS A 116 20.54 9.92 11.20
C HIS A 116 19.22 10.64 11.53
N GLY A 117 18.14 9.89 11.82
CA GLY A 117 16.82 10.47 12.12
C GLY A 117 16.26 11.32 10.98
N LEU A 118 16.54 10.96 9.72
CA LEU A 118 16.15 11.69 8.53
C LEU A 118 14.85 11.16 7.92
N ALA A 119 14.17 11.99 7.15
CA ALA A 119 13.05 11.58 6.29
C ALA A 119 13.15 12.27 4.92
N PRO A 120 12.67 11.63 3.83
CA PRO A 120 12.59 12.28 2.54
C PRO A 120 11.72 13.54 2.60
N THR A 121 12.06 14.54 1.82
CA THR A 121 11.42 15.86 1.75
C THR A 121 11.39 16.64 3.08
N ALA A 122 12.08 16.15 4.11
CA ALA A 122 12.25 16.88 5.35
C ALA A 122 13.31 17.98 5.21
N ALA A 123 13.14 19.05 6.00
CA ALA A 123 14.17 20.07 6.14
C ALA A 123 15.42 19.46 6.79
N VAL A 124 16.57 19.72 6.19
CA VAL A 124 17.87 19.22 6.66
C VAL A 124 18.91 20.34 6.68
N GLU A 125 19.84 20.23 7.60
CA GLU A 125 21.06 21.02 7.62
C GLU A 125 22.29 20.14 7.47
N GLU A 126 23.30 20.64 6.78
CA GLU A 126 24.59 19.97 6.65
C GLU A 126 25.60 20.65 7.57
N LYS A 127 26.22 19.84 8.43
CA LYS A 127 27.31 20.24 9.32
C LYS A 127 28.42 19.19 9.27
N ASP A 128 29.64 19.62 9.03
CA ASP A 128 30.83 18.77 9.01
C ASP A 128 30.72 17.54 8.10
N GLY A 129 30.08 17.70 6.92
CA GLY A 129 29.85 16.61 5.95
C GLY A 129 28.76 15.61 6.37
N MET A 130 28.00 15.89 7.42
CA MET A 130 26.88 15.07 7.88
C MET A 130 25.55 15.82 7.72
N LEU A 131 24.48 15.08 7.50
CA LEU A 131 23.13 15.61 7.38
C LEU A 131 22.35 15.38 8.68
N TYR A 132 21.65 16.40 9.14
CA TYR A 132 20.80 16.39 10.33
C TYR A 132 19.40 16.88 9.98
N ALA A 133 18.37 16.34 10.65
CA ALA A 133 17.03 16.86 10.50
C ALA A 133 16.92 18.26 11.13
N ALA A 134 16.40 19.23 10.37
CA ALA A 134 16.16 20.60 10.79
C ALA A 134 14.68 20.87 11.12
N GLU A 135 13.86 19.82 11.16
CA GLU A 135 12.45 19.90 11.55
C GLU A 135 12.03 18.75 12.46
N ASP A 136 10.94 18.94 13.19
CA ASP A 136 10.27 17.85 13.90
C ASP A 136 9.49 16.97 12.92
N LEU A 137 9.99 15.75 12.68
CA LEU A 137 9.38 14.77 11.77
C LEU A 137 8.02 14.22 12.26
N GLY A 138 7.67 14.46 13.52
CA GLY A 138 6.35 14.15 14.09
C GLY A 138 5.24 15.13 13.68
N LYS A 139 5.60 16.30 13.12
CA LYS A 139 4.63 17.29 12.64
C LYS A 139 3.76 16.74 11.52
N LEU A 140 2.48 17.09 11.58
CA LEU A 140 1.49 16.77 10.55
C LEU A 140 1.53 17.75 9.38
N PHE A 141 1.87 19.00 9.69
CA PHE A 141 1.92 20.08 8.72
C PHE A 141 3.32 20.20 8.13
N TYR A 142 3.44 19.90 6.88
CA TYR A 142 4.63 20.12 6.06
C TYR A 142 4.22 20.40 4.64
N ASP A 143 5.00 21.20 3.94
CA ASP A 143 4.77 21.58 2.57
C ASP A 143 5.74 20.84 1.62
N ILE A 144 5.28 20.52 0.41
CA ILE A 144 6.07 19.97 -0.69
C ILE A 144 5.91 20.81 -1.97
N SER A 145 5.34 22.02 -1.88
CA SER A 145 5.14 22.91 -3.03
C SER A 145 6.46 23.42 -3.63
N PHE A 146 7.57 23.27 -2.88
CA PHE A 146 8.91 23.57 -3.38
C PHE A 146 9.39 22.60 -4.48
N LEU A 147 8.76 21.41 -4.61
CA LEU A 147 9.10 20.43 -5.64
C LEU A 147 8.55 20.86 -7.02
N ARG A 148 9.44 20.98 -7.98
CA ARG A 148 9.08 21.23 -9.38
C ARG A 148 8.74 19.92 -10.07
N VAL A 149 7.47 19.74 -10.41
CA VAL A 149 6.94 18.49 -10.98
C VAL A 149 6.72 18.66 -12.47
N ALA A 150 7.30 17.79 -13.28
CA ALA A 150 7.07 17.71 -14.71
C ALA A 150 6.46 16.37 -15.12
N PHE A 151 5.43 16.42 -15.97
CA PHE A 151 4.88 15.23 -16.63
C PHE A 151 5.57 15.07 -17.98
N LEU A 152 6.10 13.89 -18.25
CA LEU A 152 6.84 13.54 -19.44
C LEU A 152 6.11 12.47 -20.26
N GLU A 153 5.82 12.77 -21.52
CA GLU A 153 5.22 11.89 -22.50
C GLU A 153 6.04 11.91 -23.79
N ALA A 154 6.03 10.81 -24.55
CA ALA A 154 6.58 10.77 -25.90
C ALA A 154 5.60 10.12 -26.86
N THR A 155 5.49 10.70 -28.05
CA THR A 155 4.78 10.13 -29.18
C THR A 155 5.77 9.41 -30.07
N VAL A 156 5.48 8.16 -30.38
CA VAL A 156 6.29 7.32 -31.27
C VAL A 156 5.72 7.36 -32.67
N ASP A 157 6.55 7.54 -33.69
CA ASP A 157 6.13 7.44 -35.09
C ASP A 157 6.00 5.97 -35.48
N SER A 158 4.79 5.44 -35.36
CA SER A 158 4.49 4.02 -35.59
C SER A 158 3.15 3.86 -36.28
N ALA A 159 3.14 3.09 -37.36
CA ALA A 159 1.91 2.68 -38.04
C ALA A 159 1.13 1.58 -37.29
N THR A 160 1.70 1.03 -36.20
CA THR A 160 1.07 -0.04 -35.42
C THR A 160 0.66 0.46 -34.04
N PRO A 161 -0.41 -0.08 -33.44
CA PRO A 161 -0.85 0.31 -32.09
C PRO A 161 0.15 -0.08 -30.99
N PHE A 162 1.15 -0.92 -31.30
CA PHE A 162 2.19 -1.35 -30.37
C PHE A 162 3.55 -0.79 -30.78
N PRO A 163 3.98 0.38 -30.23
CA PRO A 163 5.26 0.97 -30.57
C PRO A 163 6.41 0.06 -30.12
N ARG A 164 7.46 0.01 -30.97
CA ARG A 164 8.71 -0.73 -30.69
C ARG A 164 9.84 0.26 -30.48
N PHE A 165 10.91 -0.18 -29.84
CA PHE A 165 12.10 0.64 -29.61
C PHE A 165 12.78 1.10 -30.91
N THR A 166 12.58 0.36 -32.01
CA THR A 166 13.11 0.68 -33.34
C THR A 166 12.38 1.80 -34.04
N HIS A 167 11.14 2.12 -33.65
CA HIS A 167 10.38 3.20 -34.24
C HIS A 167 10.92 4.56 -33.78
N PRO A 168 11.01 5.58 -34.64
CA PRO A 168 11.55 6.89 -34.28
C PRO A 168 10.64 7.66 -33.32
N ILE A 169 11.22 8.63 -32.61
CA ILE A 169 10.48 9.59 -31.78
C ILE A 169 9.82 10.60 -32.74
N LYS A 170 8.50 10.80 -32.57
CA LYS A 170 7.79 11.86 -33.28
C LYS A 170 7.89 13.21 -32.55
N ASN A 171 7.60 13.21 -31.26
CA ASN A 171 7.78 14.36 -30.38
C ASN A 171 7.89 13.88 -28.92
N VAL A 172 8.38 14.79 -28.08
CA VAL A 172 8.36 14.65 -26.61
C VAL A 172 7.65 15.86 -26.02
N LYS A 173 6.68 15.58 -25.13
CA LYS A 173 5.90 16.59 -24.42
C LYS A 173 6.29 16.63 -22.95
N VAL A 174 6.53 17.83 -22.45
CA VAL A 174 6.79 18.10 -21.03
C VAL A 174 5.76 19.12 -20.53
N VAL A 175 5.05 18.79 -19.46
CA VAL A 175 4.12 19.70 -18.79
C VAL A 175 4.66 20.03 -17.41
N CYS A 176 5.01 21.29 -17.16
CA CYS A 176 5.57 21.76 -15.90
C CYS A 176 4.94 23.11 -15.50
N GLY A 177 4.50 23.25 -14.24
CA GLY A 177 3.88 24.49 -13.75
C GLY A 177 2.60 24.90 -14.48
N GLY A 178 1.95 23.99 -15.20
CA GLY A 178 0.75 24.26 -16.02
C GLY A 178 1.07 24.64 -17.46
N GLU A 179 2.34 24.83 -17.82
CA GLU A 179 2.78 25.06 -19.19
C GLU A 179 3.11 23.76 -19.90
N GLU A 180 2.67 23.65 -21.17
CA GLU A 180 2.96 22.51 -22.05
C GLU A 180 4.03 22.92 -23.05
N ILE A 181 5.13 22.18 -23.08
CA ILE A 181 6.25 22.37 -24.00
C ILE A 181 6.40 21.09 -24.83
N VAL A 182 6.36 21.25 -26.16
CA VAL A 182 6.53 20.16 -27.12
C VAL A 182 7.85 20.31 -27.83
N LEU A 183 8.69 19.27 -27.73
CA LEU A 183 9.93 19.13 -28.47
C LEU A 183 9.65 18.28 -29.72
N ASP A 184 9.85 18.84 -30.90
CA ASP A 184 9.65 18.18 -32.19
C ASP A 184 10.85 18.37 -33.12
N GLY A 185 10.78 17.75 -34.32
CA GLY A 185 11.87 17.76 -35.29
C GLY A 185 12.69 16.49 -35.30
N GLY A 186 14.01 16.60 -35.62
CA GLY A 186 14.89 15.44 -35.66
C GLY A 186 15.11 14.85 -34.26
N GLU A 187 15.22 13.52 -34.15
CA GLU A 187 15.36 12.83 -32.87
C GLU A 187 16.55 13.33 -32.03
N GLU A 188 17.66 13.66 -32.68
CA GLU A 188 18.84 14.23 -32.02
C GLU A 188 18.52 15.54 -31.30
N ASN A 189 17.78 16.45 -31.99
CA ASN A 189 17.36 17.72 -31.43
C ASN A 189 16.35 17.52 -30.28
N VAL A 190 15.41 16.60 -30.43
CA VAL A 190 14.41 16.27 -29.40
C VAL A 190 15.08 15.73 -28.15
N LEU A 191 16.02 14.81 -28.30
CA LEU A 191 16.71 14.17 -27.16
C LEU A 191 17.65 15.15 -26.44
N THR A 192 18.42 15.93 -27.19
CA THR A 192 19.30 16.99 -26.64
C THR A 192 18.47 18.09 -25.99
N GLY A 193 17.38 18.50 -26.65
CA GLY A 193 16.43 19.48 -26.14
C GLY A 193 15.76 19.04 -24.84
N LEU A 194 15.42 17.75 -24.70
CA LEU A 194 14.84 17.21 -23.47
C LEU A 194 15.79 17.35 -22.28
N THR A 195 17.07 17.03 -22.46
CA THR A 195 18.07 17.18 -21.38
C THR A 195 18.16 18.64 -20.93
N ARG A 196 18.30 19.58 -21.87
CA ARG A 196 18.36 21.02 -21.59
C ARG A 196 17.09 21.52 -20.91
N LEU A 197 15.92 21.15 -21.43
CA LEU A 197 14.65 21.58 -20.90
C LEU A 197 14.45 21.15 -19.44
N LEU A 198 14.81 19.90 -19.10
CA LEU A 198 14.73 19.42 -17.72
C LEU A 198 15.68 20.15 -16.77
N ASP A 199 16.85 20.59 -17.28
CA ASP A 199 17.80 21.40 -16.52
C ASP A 199 17.34 22.85 -16.38
N ASP A 200 16.89 23.48 -17.46
CA ASP A 200 16.41 24.88 -17.46
C ASP A 200 15.16 25.06 -16.56
N LEU A 201 14.26 24.11 -16.58
CA LEU A 201 13.11 24.07 -15.68
C LEU A 201 13.48 23.64 -14.25
N ASP A 202 14.73 23.17 -14.04
CA ASP A 202 15.23 22.65 -12.77
C ASP A 202 14.24 21.68 -12.10
N VAL A 203 13.76 20.68 -12.88
CA VAL A 203 12.75 19.70 -12.45
C VAL A 203 13.27 18.83 -11.31
N ASP A 204 12.43 18.65 -10.28
CA ASP A 204 12.71 17.75 -9.15
C ASP A 204 12.05 16.38 -9.30
N VAL A 205 10.83 16.36 -9.84
CA VAL A 205 10.02 15.14 -9.98
C VAL A 205 9.59 14.97 -11.43
N VAL A 206 9.98 13.88 -12.05
CA VAL A 206 9.52 13.46 -13.38
C VAL A 206 8.43 12.41 -13.22
N VAL A 207 7.24 12.71 -13.68
CA VAL A 207 6.09 11.79 -13.67
C VAL A 207 5.84 11.28 -15.09
N THR A 208 5.64 9.99 -15.24
CA THR A 208 5.40 9.34 -16.54
C THR A 208 4.24 8.35 -16.48
N CYS A 209 3.64 8.04 -17.63
CA CYS A 209 2.81 6.84 -17.81
C CYS A 209 3.59 5.82 -18.63
N GLY A 210 3.78 4.62 -18.09
CA GLY A 210 4.60 3.57 -18.72
C GLY A 210 6.11 3.89 -18.76
N GLY A 211 6.58 4.76 -17.88
CA GLY A 211 7.98 5.17 -17.81
C GLY A 211 8.93 4.03 -17.51
N ASP A 212 8.58 3.20 -16.55
CA ASP A 212 9.38 2.03 -16.15
C ASP A 212 9.32 0.89 -17.19
N SER A 213 8.15 0.71 -17.84
CA SER A 213 7.93 -0.40 -18.77
C SER A 213 8.42 -0.11 -20.19
N PHE A 214 8.24 1.11 -20.67
CA PHE A 214 8.51 1.48 -22.04
C PHE A 214 9.27 2.80 -22.20
N LEU A 215 8.72 3.94 -21.71
CA LEU A 215 9.16 5.28 -22.12
C LEU A 215 10.63 5.56 -21.83
N LEU A 216 11.10 5.39 -20.57
CA LEU A 216 12.49 5.71 -20.24
C LEU A 216 13.49 4.73 -20.89
N PRO A 217 13.26 3.40 -20.92
CA PRO A 217 14.06 2.48 -21.71
C PRO A 217 14.10 2.83 -23.21
N TYR A 218 12.96 3.24 -23.79
CA TYR A 218 12.84 3.64 -25.18
C TYR A 218 13.66 4.89 -25.49
N LEU A 219 13.51 5.96 -24.73
CA LEU A 219 14.26 7.21 -24.92
C LEU A 219 15.79 6.95 -24.86
N ARG A 220 16.24 6.11 -23.91
CA ARG A 220 17.65 5.72 -23.83
C ARG A 220 18.12 4.87 -25.00
N TYR A 221 17.27 3.97 -25.49
CA TYR A 221 17.58 3.19 -26.68
C TYR A 221 17.73 4.12 -27.90
N ARG A 222 16.78 5.05 -28.10
CA ARG A 222 16.83 6.02 -29.21
C ARG A 222 18.04 6.96 -29.10
N ALA A 223 18.39 7.40 -27.91
CA ALA A 223 19.59 8.20 -27.67
C ALA A 223 20.87 7.46 -28.11
N ARG A 224 20.99 6.17 -27.79
CA ARG A 224 22.12 5.35 -28.25
C ARG A 224 22.14 5.17 -29.76
N VAL A 225 20.99 4.95 -30.40
CA VAL A 225 20.88 4.79 -31.86
C VAL A 225 21.30 6.07 -32.58
N ASN A 226 20.96 7.23 -32.02
CA ASN A 226 21.30 8.55 -32.61
C ASN A 226 22.65 9.09 -32.07
N ASN A 227 23.38 8.32 -31.27
CA ASN A 227 24.65 8.74 -30.66
C ASN A 227 24.53 10.06 -29.85
N VAL A 228 23.43 10.24 -29.14
CA VAL A 228 23.14 11.42 -28.30
C VAL A 228 23.32 11.03 -26.83
N GLU A 229 23.96 11.91 -26.06
CA GLU A 229 24.00 11.81 -24.61
C GLU A 229 22.67 12.31 -24.04
N LEU A 230 21.85 11.40 -23.49
CA LEU A 230 20.57 11.72 -22.86
C LEU A 230 20.69 11.64 -21.33
N ARG A 231 20.56 12.77 -20.67
CA ARG A 231 20.55 12.90 -19.23
C ARG A 231 19.17 13.27 -18.72
N LEU A 232 18.50 12.33 -18.04
CA LEU A 232 17.17 12.52 -17.46
C LEU A 232 17.22 12.87 -15.95
N GLY A 233 18.29 12.46 -15.26
CA GLY A 233 18.62 12.89 -13.90
C GLY A 233 19.44 14.18 -13.88
N ARG A 234 19.85 14.65 -12.69
CA ARG A 234 20.88 15.68 -12.56
C ARG A 234 22.28 15.12 -12.76
N GLU A 235 22.42 13.80 -12.61
CA GLU A 235 23.61 13.04 -12.92
C GLU A 235 23.25 11.75 -13.69
N GLU A 236 24.16 11.25 -14.52
CA GLU A 236 24.09 9.94 -15.16
C GLU A 236 24.86 8.90 -14.34
N GLU A 237 24.31 8.48 -13.22
CA GLU A 237 24.79 7.29 -12.53
C GLU A 237 23.83 6.12 -12.78
N PRO A 238 24.33 4.92 -13.14
CA PRO A 238 23.47 3.75 -13.26
C PRO A 238 23.01 3.31 -11.88
N ARG A 239 21.81 3.74 -11.48
CA ARG A 239 21.15 3.12 -10.33
C ARG A 239 20.63 1.74 -10.72
N GLY A 240 20.92 0.74 -9.90
CA GLY A 240 20.53 -0.64 -10.15
C GLY A 240 19.03 -0.76 -10.48
N ARG A 241 18.70 -1.46 -11.56
CA ARG A 241 17.32 -1.78 -11.92
C ARG A 241 16.77 -2.86 -10.99
N SER A 242 15.63 -2.62 -10.36
CA SER A 242 14.87 -3.73 -9.77
C SER A 242 14.32 -4.62 -10.89
N ARG A 243 14.34 -5.93 -10.70
CA ARG A 243 13.66 -6.84 -11.65
C ARG A 243 12.15 -6.70 -11.49
N GLY A 244 11.42 -6.70 -12.61
CA GLY A 244 9.96 -6.82 -12.60
C GLY A 244 9.54 -8.16 -11.99
N PHE A 245 8.42 -8.15 -11.27
CA PHE A 245 7.88 -9.35 -10.65
C PHE A 245 6.35 -9.29 -10.56
N SER A 246 5.73 -10.45 -10.55
CA SER A 246 4.29 -10.55 -10.28
C SER A 246 4.05 -11.08 -8.87
N TYR A 247 3.05 -10.53 -8.20
CA TYR A 247 2.68 -10.93 -6.85
C TYR A 247 1.16 -11.00 -6.70
N MET A 248 0.70 -11.84 -5.77
CA MET A 248 -0.72 -11.97 -5.46
C MET A 248 -1.05 -11.18 -4.21
N SER A 249 -2.12 -10.38 -4.27
CA SER A 249 -2.65 -9.64 -3.13
C SER A 249 -4.18 -9.60 -3.22
N TYR A 250 -4.87 -9.89 -2.14
CA TYR A 250 -6.34 -9.93 -2.08
C TYR A 250 -6.99 -10.74 -3.24
N GLY A 251 -6.43 -11.93 -3.51
CA GLY A 251 -6.93 -12.82 -4.56
C GLY A 251 -6.66 -12.36 -6.01
N ARG A 252 -5.80 -11.34 -6.20
CA ARG A 252 -5.41 -10.82 -7.52
C ARG A 252 -3.92 -10.92 -7.74
N VAL A 253 -3.55 -11.14 -8.98
CA VAL A 253 -2.17 -11.00 -9.44
C VAL A 253 -1.95 -9.58 -9.92
N TYR A 254 -0.88 -8.97 -9.44
CA TYR A 254 -0.38 -7.66 -9.85
C TYR A 254 0.99 -7.85 -10.50
N HIS A 255 1.29 -7.05 -11.49
CA HIS A 255 2.62 -6.99 -12.08
C HIS A 255 3.28 -5.65 -11.70
N SER A 256 4.52 -5.72 -11.22
CA SER A 256 5.39 -4.57 -11.02
C SER A 256 6.50 -4.63 -12.05
N TYR A 257 6.67 -3.55 -12.81
CA TYR A 257 7.72 -3.45 -13.80
C TYR A 257 9.09 -3.19 -13.16
N SER A 258 10.15 -3.44 -13.92
CA SER A 258 11.50 -3.05 -13.51
C SER A 258 11.57 -1.54 -13.30
N GLY A 259 11.85 -1.10 -12.08
CA GLY A 259 11.86 0.32 -11.74
C GLY A 259 13.05 1.06 -12.34
N TYR A 260 12.80 2.22 -12.91
CA TYR A 260 13.80 3.14 -13.45
C TYR A 260 13.98 4.32 -12.50
N ARG A 261 15.07 4.35 -11.74
CA ARG A 261 15.37 5.44 -10.80
C ARG A 261 16.29 6.45 -11.46
N LEU A 262 16.02 7.73 -11.24
CA LEU A 262 16.89 8.83 -11.67
C LEU A 262 17.80 9.28 -10.52
N CYS A 263 18.92 9.87 -10.84
CA CYS A 263 19.87 10.43 -9.88
C CYS A 263 19.66 11.95 -9.77
N GLY A 264 19.43 12.45 -8.55
CA GLY A 264 19.19 13.87 -8.29
C GLY A 264 17.84 14.40 -8.75
N ARG A 265 17.02 13.59 -9.41
CA ARG A 265 15.60 13.80 -9.69
C ARG A 265 14.83 12.58 -9.26
N LEU A 266 13.59 12.78 -8.85
CA LEU A 266 12.66 11.70 -8.52
C LEU A 266 11.92 11.27 -9.79
N HIS A 267 11.84 9.97 -10.04
CA HIS A 267 10.99 9.44 -11.11
C HIS A 267 9.83 8.63 -10.51
N ILE A 268 8.62 8.94 -10.94
CA ILE A 268 7.39 8.22 -10.56
C ILE A 268 6.67 7.79 -11.83
N ASP A 269 6.49 6.48 -12.01
CA ASP A 269 5.67 5.93 -13.07
C ASP A 269 4.26 5.64 -12.54
N VAL A 270 3.26 6.33 -13.08
CA VAL A 270 1.85 6.21 -12.69
C VAL A 270 1.37 4.77 -12.84
N ASP A 271 1.77 4.08 -13.91
CA ASP A 271 1.34 2.70 -14.18
C ASP A 271 1.99 1.68 -13.24
N ASN A 272 3.19 2.00 -12.74
CA ASN A 272 3.95 1.15 -11.81
C ASN A 272 3.82 1.59 -10.34
N SER A 273 3.03 2.61 -10.05
CA SER A 273 2.79 3.10 -8.69
C SER A 273 1.31 3.09 -8.33
N MET A 274 0.87 2.04 -7.63
CA MET A 274 -0.48 2.01 -7.06
C MET A 274 -0.72 3.19 -6.13
N LEU A 275 0.26 3.51 -5.28
CA LEU A 275 0.16 4.56 -4.28
C LEU A 275 -0.04 5.94 -4.95
N TYR A 276 0.72 6.25 -6.00
CA TYR A 276 0.58 7.51 -6.73
C TYR A 276 -0.78 7.61 -7.44
N ARG A 277 -1.24 6.54 -8.10
CA ARG A 277 -2.57 6.52 -8.76
C ARG A 277 -3.71 6.82 -7.81
N GLU A 278 -3.64 6.29 -6.60
CA GLU A 278 -4.71 6.43 -5.61
C GLU A 278 -4.64 7.76 -4.84
N THR A 279 -3.42 8.29 -4.62
CA THR A 279 -3.21 9.35 -3.64
C THR A 279 -2.31 10.50 -4.12
N GLY A 280 -1.80 10.45 -5.34
CA GLY A 280 -0.91 11.46 -5.91
C GLY A 280 0.43 11.59 -5.16
N LEU A 281 1.16 12.65 -5.46
CA LEU A 281 2.49 12.89 -4.87
C LEU A 281 2.43 13.07 -3.35
N HIS A 282 1.41 13.77 -2.83
CA HIS A 282 1.25 13.99 -1.39
C HIS A 282 1.14 12.69 -0.59
N GLY A 283 0.43 11.69 -1.13
CA GLY A 283 0.32 10.39 -0.47
C GLY A 283 1.62 9.59 -0.55
N VAL A 284 2.32 9.60 -1.69
CA VAL A 284 3.63 8.94 -1.82
C VAL A 284 4.63 9.52 -0.84
N VAL A 285 4.71 10.85 -0.74
CA VAL A 285 5.61 11.55 0.18
C VAL A 285 5.25 11.26 1.64
N GLU A 286 3.95 11.23 1.99
CA GLU A 286 3.54 10.87 3.36
C GLU A 286 4.03 9.48 3.75
N VAL A 287 3.85 8.48 2.88
CA VAL A 287 4.34 7.12 3.12
C VAL A 287 5.87 7.10 3.20
N ALA A 288 6.57 7.81 2.31
CA ALA A 288 8.02 7.89 2.31
C ALA A 288 8.56 8.48 3.62
N ARG A 289 7.93 9.56 4.11
CA ARG A 289 8.30 10.21 5.38
C ARG A 289 8.08 9.31 6.58
N VAL A 290 6.89 8.72 6.69
CA VAL A 290 6.52 7.89 7.86
C VAL A 290 7.32 6.58 7.88
N ALA A 291 7.51 5.93 6.73
CA ALA A 291 8.26 4.69 6.62
C ALA A 291 9.78 4.88 6.47
N ARG A 292 10.28 6.12 6.41
CA ARG A 292 11.70 6.45 6.16
C ARG A 292 12.23 5.73 4.90
N LEU A 293 11.52 5.91 3.79
CA LEU A 293 11.88 5.33 2.49
C LEU A 293 12.25 6.42 1.49
N PRO A 294 13.28 6.26 0.65
CA PRO A 294 13.44 7.12 -0.51
C PRO A 294 12.12 7.20 -1.31
N VAL A 295 11.75 8.40 -1.80
CA VAL A 295 10.45 8.63 -2.46
C VAL A 295 10.26 7.71 -3.67
N GLN A 296 11.31 7.52 -4.46
CA GLN A 296 11.29 6.62 -5.63
C GLN A 296 11.03 5.16 -5.26
N ASP A 297 11.49 4.73 -4.07
CA ASP A 297 11.23 3.40 -3.53
C ASP A 297 9.80 3.30 -2.98
N ALA A 298 9.34 4.28 -2.22
CA ALA A 298 7.97 4.34 -1.71
C ALA A 298 6.93 4.29 -2.85
N ALA A 299 7.21 4.96 -3.98
CA ALA A 299 6.35 4.94 -5.16
C ALA A 299 6.25 3.54 -5.80
N ARG A 300 7.29 2.69 -5.69
CA ARG A 300 7.37 1.38 -6.37
C ARG A 300 7.18 0.17 -5.47
N TYR A 301 7.35 0.36 -4.16
CA TYR A 301 7.18 -0.75 -3.22
C TYR A 301 5.72 -1.17 -3.11
N THR A 302 5.51 -2.45 -2.90
CA THR A 302 4.21 -2.93 -2.47
C THR A 302 3.85 -2.32 -1.13
N ILE A 303 2.57 -2.11 -0.88
CA ILE A 303 2.12 -1.56 0.42
C ILE A 303 2.62 -2.41 1.59
N GLY A 304 2.67 -3.74 1.41
CA GLY A 304 3.24 -4.65 2.41
C GLY A 304 4.72 -4.39 2.68
N ARG A 305 5.52 -4.01 1.68
CA ARG A 305 6.91 -3.64 1.89
C ARG A 305 7.03 -2.29 2.61
N CYS A 306 6.16 -1.33 2.33
CA CYS A 306 6.08 -0.08 3.10
C CYS A 306 5.73 -0.35 4.57
N MET A 307 4.78 -1.27 4.82
CA MET A 307 4.46 -1.71 6.20
C MET A 307 5.64 -2.39 6.88
N THR A 308 6.37 -3.25 6.17
CA THR A 308 7.61 -3.87 6.70
C THR A 308 8.65 -2.82 7.06
N SER A 309 8.79 -1.76 6.27
CA SER A 309 9.72 -0.65 6.54
C SER A 309 9.40 0.07 7.85
N LEU A 310 8.12 0.26 8.17
CA LEU A 310 7.70 0.79 9.49
C LEU A 310 8.13 -0.12 10.64
N GLN A 311 7.97 -1.43 10.46
CA GLN A 311 8.40 -2.41 11.47
C GLN A 311 9.93 -2.42 11.64
N TYR A 312 10.68 -2.30 10.54
CA TYR A 312 12.14 -2.19 10.58
C TYR A 312 12.60 -0.93 11.31
N HIS A 313 11.94 0.21 11.05
CA HIS A 313 12.21 1.44 11.77
C HIS A 313 11.99 1.28 13.28
N GLN A 314 10.88 0.69 13.68
CA GLN A 314 10.62 0.44 15.11
C GLN A 314 11.57 -0.58 15.72
N ALA A 315 11.96 -1.62 14.99
CA ALA A 315 13.00 -2.55 15.43
C ALA A 315 14.33 -1.83 15.66
N PHE A 316 14.74 -1.00 14.70
CA PHE A 316 15.96 -0.20 14.80
C PHE A 316 15.95 0.73 16.02
N LEU A 317 14.87 1.52 16.22
CA LEU A 317 14.71 2.44 17.35
C LEU A 317 14.69 1.75 18.73
N ASN A 318 14.38 0.46 18.79
CA ASN A 318 14.30 -0.31 20.03
C ASN A 318 15.47 -1.30 20.19
N ASP A 319 16.55 -1.12 19.43
CA ASP A 319 17.73 -1.99 19.41
C ASP A 319 17.43 -3.48 19.15
N VAL A 320 16.37 -3.76 18.41
CA VAL A 320 15.95 -5.09 18.03
C VAL A 320 16.56 -5.47 16.68
N LEU A 321 17.30 -6.57 16.65
CA LEU A 321 17.87 -7.12 15.43
C LEU A 321 16.79 -7.68 14.50
N ILE A 322 16.89 -7.35 13.20
CA ILE A 322 15.95 -7.80 12.18
C ILE A 322 16.40 -9.17 11.67
N PRO A 323 15.62 -10.25 11.88
CA PRO A 323 16.02 -11.58 11.46
C PRO A 323 15.97 -11.77 9.95
N VAL A 324 16.84 -12.63 9.40
CA VAL A 324 16.76 -13.08 8.00
C VAL A 324 15.59 -14.02 7.81
N GLU A 325 15.44 -14.98 8.74
CA GLU A 325 14.32 -15.91 8.76
C GLU A 325 13.01 -15.22 9.08
N CYS A 326 11.93 -15.71 8.49
CA CYS A 326 10.60 -15.16 8.67
C CYS A 326 9.87 -15.90 9.77
N GLY A 327 9.28 -15.15 10.70
CA GLY A 327 8.27 -15.59 11.68
C GLY A 327 8.54 -16.87 12.45
N ARG A 328 7.83 -17.07 13.55
CA ARG A 328 7.90 -18.36 14.27
C ARG A 328 7.17 -19.44 13.48
N PRO A 329 7.78 -20.60 13.22
CA PRO A 329 7.03 -21.72 12.68
C PRO A 329 5.92 -22.10 13.65
N THR A 330 4.70 -22.09 13.18
CA THR A 330 3.52 -22.51 13.94
C THR A 330 3.23 -23.95 13.65
N CYS A 331 3.33 -24.80 14.67
CA CYS A 331 2.86 -26.18 14.60
C CYS A 331 1.44 -26.25 15.15
N MET A 332 0.44 -26.37 14.28
CA MET A 332 -0.96 -26.56 14.62
C MET A 332 -1.50 -27.80 13.92
N THR A 333 -2.32 -28.56 14.62
CA THR A 333 -3.13 -29.61 13.99
C THR A 333 -4.22 -28.98 13.12
N GLY A 334 -4.71 -29.70 12.11
CA GLY A 334 -5.82 -29.21 11.30
C GLY A 334 -7.07 -28.87 12.12
N LYS A 335 -7.32 -29.58 13.21
CA LYS A 335 -8.43 -29.32 14.13
C LYS A 335 -8.26 -28.01 14.92
N GLU A 336 -7.06 -27.72 15.39
CA GLU A 336 -6.73 -26.46 16.06
C GLU A 336 -6.84 -25.29 15.08
N LEU A 337 -6.34 -25.45 13.86
CA LEU A 337 -6.44 -24.44 12.82
C LEU A 337 -7.90 -24.11 12.49
N LEU A 338 -8.76 -25.11 12.27
CA LEU A 338 -10.18 -24.91 11.99
C LEU A 338 -10.92 -24.22 13.14
N ARG A 339 -10.50 -24.41 14.38
CA ARG A 339 -11.09 -23.75 15.55
C ARG A 339 -10.63 -22.30 15.69
N ALA A 340 -9.36 -22.04 15.40
CA ALA A 340 -8.72 -20.75 15.66
C ALA A 340 -8.85 -19.78 14.46
N ASP A 341 -8.69 -20.27 13.23
CA ASP A 341 -8.71 -19.45 12.00
C ASP A 341 -10.13 -19.38 11.40
N ARG A 342 -11.02 -18.64 12.08
CA ARG A 342 -12.40 -18.41 11.65
C ARG A 342 -12.58 -17.13 10.86
N GLY A 343 -11.54 -16.31 10.72
CA GLY A 343 -11.63 -14.99 10.12
C GLY A 343 -12.49 -14.00 10.90
N GLY A 344 -12.97 -12.96 10.21
CA GLY A 344 -13.94 -12.02 10.76
C GLY A 344 -15.36 -12.62 10.77
N TRP A 345 -16.20 -12.12 11.67
CA TRP A 345 -17.59 -12.56 11.73
C TRP A 345 -18.49 -11.72 10.83
N ILE A 346 -19.44 -12.40 10.20
CA ILE A 346 -20.53 -11.79 9.42
C ILE A 346 -21.84 -12.29 9.99
N LEU A 347 -22.68 -11.36 10.44
CA LEU A 347 -24.02 -11.64 10.89
C LEU A 347 -24.94 -11.69 9.67
N ASP A 348 -25.56 -12.83 9.43
CA ASP A 348 -26.48 -13.02 8.31
C ASP A 348 -27.70 -12.06 8.43
N HIS A 349 -28.01 -11.40 7.32
CA HIS A 349 -29.18 -10.55 7.21
C HIS A 349 -30.40 -11.37 6.75
N GLN A 350 -31.60 -10.85 6.99
CA GLN A 350 -32.80 -11.32 6.31
C GLN A 350 -32.96 -10.56 4.99
N PRO A 351 -33.11 -11.25 3.84
CA PRO A 351 -33.40 -10.58 2.58
C PRO A 351 -34.68 -9.73 2.66
N GLY A 352 -34.63 -8.55 2.07
CA GLY A 352 -35.77 -7.62 2.09
C GLY A 352 -35.36 -6.16 1.95
N VAL A 353 -36.32 -5.28 1.93
CA VAL A 353 -36.14 -3.83 1.90
C VAL A 353 -36.46 -3.26 3.27
N TYR A 354 -35.53 -2.51 3.82
CA TYR A 354 -35.65 -1.89 5.14
C TYR A 354 -35.57 -0.37 5.02
N TRP A 355 -36.38 0.32 5.76
CA TRP A 355 -36.47 1.77 5.76
C TRP A 355 -35.90 2.36 7.04
N ASN A 356 -35.32 3.56 6.93
CA ASN A 356 -34.73 4.29 8.05
C ASN A 356 -33.73 3.45 8.84
N VAL A 357 -32.63 3.06 8.18
CA VAL A 357 -31.59 2.20 8.77
C VAL A 357 -30.31 3.01 9.02
N GLY A 358 -29.83 3.01 10.26
CA GLY A 358 -28.54 3.62 10.62
C GLY A 358 -27.38 2.70 10.31
N GLU A 359 -26.29 3.25 9.79
CA GLU A 359 -25.03 2.54 9.57
C GLU A 359 -23.93 3.11 10.47
N LEU A 360 -23.29 2.21 11.23
CA LEU A 360 -22.14 2.50 12.08
C LEU A 360 -20.93 1.71 11.60
N ASP A 361 -19.73 2.32 11.64
CA ASP A 361 -18.47 1.71 11.18
C ASP A 361 -17.36 1.95 12.19
N PHE A 362 -16.61 0.90 12.56
CA PHE A 362 -15.44 1.02 13.41
C PHE A 362 -14.25 1.54 12.61
N HIS A 363 -13.75 2.71 12.93
CA HIS A 363 -12.63 3.31 12.23
C HIS A 363 -11.34 2.50 12.42
N SER A 364 -10.87 1.87 11.34
CA SER A 364 -9.63 1.08 11.35
C SER A 364 -9.62 -0.03 12.41
N LEU A 365 -10.71 -0.82 12.53
CA LEU A 365 -10.91 -1.80 13.60
C LEU A 365 -9.67 -2.67 13.87
N TYR A 366 -9.15 -3.37 12.88
CA TYR A 366 -8.01 -4.27 13.08
C TYR A 366 -6.74 -3.54 13.56
N PRO A 367 -6.29 -2.43 12.96
CA PRO A 367 -5.20 -1.64 13.51
C PRO A 367 -5.43 -1.15 14.94
N MET A 368 -6.67 -0.72 15.24
CA MET A 368 -7.02 -0.28 16.60
C MET A 368 -6.95 -1.43 17.61
N LEU A 369 -7.43 -2.62 17.25
CA LEU A 369 -7.32 -3.81 18.10
C LEU A 369 -5.85 -4.24 18.32
N MET A 370 -5.04 -4.22 17.26
CA MET A 370 -3.61 -4.50 17.38
C MET A 370 -2.91 -3.51 18.33
N LEU A 371 -3.26 -2.22 18.23
CA LEU A 371 -2.71 -1.18 19.07
C LEU A 371 -3.17 -1.32 20.52
N LYS A 372 -4.48 -1.45 20.73
CA LYS A 372 -5.12 -1.51 22.06
C LYS A 372 -4.67 -2.73 22.85
N HIS A 373 -4.68 -3.90 22.22
CA HIS A 373 -4.38 -5.18 22.86
C HIS A 373 -2.92 -5.63 22.63
N ASN A 374 -2.05 -4.75 22.17
CA ASN A 374 -0.62 -5.03 22.01
C ASN A 374 -0.31 -6.28 21.16
N ILE A 375 -1.03 -6.48 20.05
CA ILE A 375 -0.90 -7.68 19.22
C ILE A 375 0.30 -7.57 18.26
N SER A 376 1.26 -8.47 18.44
CA SER A 376 2.44 -8.63 17.58
C SER A 376 2.86 -10.10 17.60
N GLY A 377 3.67 -10.54 16.64
CA GLY A 377 4.11 -11.94 16.57
C GLY A 377 4.86 -12.41 17.81
N GLU A 378 5.54 -11.51 18.49
CA GLU A 378 6.33 -11.78 19.68
C GLU A 378 5.59 -11.56 21.01
N THR A 379 4.44 -10.85 20.97
CA THR A 379 3.66 -10.56 22.19
C THR A 379 2.56 -11.59 22.44
N VAL A 380 2.00 -12.18 21.39
CA VAL A 380 1.01 -13.25 21.52
C VAL A 380 1.71 -14.55 21.96
N ASN A 381 1.17 -15.21 22.99
CA ASN A 381 1.74 -16.39 23.63
C ASN A 381 3.22 -16.18 24.01
N CYS A 382 3.53 -15.04 24.63
CA CYS A 382 4.87 -14.73 25.10
C CYS A 382 5.25 -15.67 26.25
N ARG A 383 6.56 -15.93 26.42
CA ARG A 383 7.08 -16.79 27.48
C ARG A 383 7.39 -16.05 28.80
N CYS A 384 7.18 -14.73 28.82
CA CYS A 384 7.65 -13.88 29.92
C CYS A 384 6.58 -13.53 30.95
N CYS A 385 5.29 -13.74 30.65
CA CYS A 385 4.16 -13.44 31.55
C CYS A 385 2.90 -14.16 31.08
N GLY A 386 1.88 -14.23 31.96
CA GLY A 386 0.55 -14.77 31.65
C GLY A 386 -0.44 -13.75 31.13
N GLY A 387 -0.07 -12.56 30.74
CA GLY A 387 -0.77 -11.49 30.06
C GLY A 387 -2.30 -11.42 30.06
N GLU A 388 -2.87 -10.66 29.13
CA GLU A 388 -4.32 -10.54 28.89
C GLU A 388 -4.80 -11.71 28.00
N ASP A 389 -5.90 -12.35 28.38
CA ASP A 389 -6.47 -13.47 27.62
C ASP A 389 -7.17 -13.01 26.34
N ILE A 390 -6.97 -13.76 25.27
CA ILE A 390 -7.67 -13.56 23.99
C ILE A 390 -8.95 -14.42 23.98
N PRO A 391 -10.12 -13.84 23.74
CA PRO A 391 -11.37 -14.56 23.66
C PRO A 391 -11.31 -15.76 22.69
N GLU A 392 -12.01 -16.84 22.99
CA GLU A 392 -12.18 -18.07 22.20
C GLU A 392 -10.91 -18.93 21.99
N LEU A 393 -9.70 -18.36 22.08
CA LEU A 393 -8.48 -19.03 21.61
C LEU A 393 -7.65 -19.65 22.73
N GLY A 394 -7.81 -19.20 23.98
CA GLY A 394 -6.92 -19.58 25.08
C GLY A 394 -5.49 -19.06 24.90
N TYR A 395 -5.31 -18.03 24.10
CA TYR A 395 -4.07 -17.30 23.94
C TYR A 395 -4.02 -16.13 24.90
N HIS A 396 -2.80 -15.70 25.24
CA HIS A 396 -2.59 -14.47 26.01
C HIS A 396 -1.68 -13.50 25.28
N VAL A 397 -1.73 -12.25 25.67
CA VAL A 397 -0.89 -11.18 25.12
C VAL A 397 -0.01 -10.57 26.19
N CYS A 398 1.24 -10.28 25.86
CA CYS A 398 2.23 -9.73 26.75
C CYS A 398 1.80 -8.40 27.37
N GLY A 399 1.75 -8.33 28.69
CA GLY A 399 1.52 -7.10 29.45
C GLY A 399 2.80 -6.39 29.89
N LYS A 400 3.99 -6.99 29.70
CA LYS A 400 5.25 -6.43 30.21
C LYS A 400 5.93 -5.44 29.28
N TRP A 401 5.77 -5.60 27.97
CA TRP A 401 6.41 -4.75 26.98
C TRP A 401 5.58 -4.64 25.71
N ARG A 402 5.78 -3.56 24.97
CA ARG A 402 5.02 -3.25 23.76
C ARG A 402 5.66 -3.88 22.53
N GLY A 403 4.86 -4.52 21.69
CA GLY A 403 5.31 -5.21 20.49
C GLY A 403 5.75 -4.26 19.35
N ILE A 404 6.51 -4.81 18.41
CA ILE A 404 7.00 -4.06 17.23
C ILE A 404 5.84 -3.63 16.33
N VAL A 405 4.85 -4.50 16.11
CA VAL A 405 3.71 -4.17 15.21
C VAL A 405 2.86 -3.03 15.77
N PRO A 406 2.39 -3.04 17.03
CA PRO A 406 1.70 -1.91 17.65
C PRO A 406 2.49 -0.60 17.55
N ARG A 407 3.80 -0.63 17.85
CA ARG A 407 4.67 0.56 17.71
C ARG A 407 4.72 1.08 16.27
N ALA A 408 4.78 0.16 15.29
CA ALA A 408 4.89 0.52 13.88
C ALA A 408 3.62 1.15 13.31
N ILE A 409 2.44 0.79 13.82
CA ILE A 409 1.15 1.30 13.32
C ILE A 409 0.63 2.52 14.10
N GLU A 410 1.19 2.84 15.26
CA GLU A 410 0.70 3.91 16.14
C GLU A 410 0.75 5.28 15.47
N GLU A 411 1.89 5.68 14.95
CA GLU A 411 2.04 6.97 14.28
C GLU A 411 1.21 7.07 12.98
N PRO A 412 1.24 6.10 12.04
CA PRO A 412 0.37 6.11 10.87
C PRO A 412 -1.11 6.21 11.22
N LEU A 413 -1.56 5.52 12.27
CA LEU A 413 -2.95 5.55 12.70
C LEU A 413 -3.35 6.91 13.26
N ARG A 414 -2.54 7.48 14.15
CA ARG A 414 -2.74 8.83 14.72
C ARG A 414 -2.79 9.88 13.60
N ARG A 415 -1.82 9.87 12.69
CA ARG A 415 -1.77 10.79 11.54
C ARG A 415 -3.01 10.66 10.65
N ARG A 416 -3.41 9.42 10.34
CA ARG A 416 -4.59 9.18 9.49
C ARG A 416 -5.88 9.74 10.12
N LEU A 417 -6.10 9.51 11.41
CA LEU A 417 -7.28 10.02 12.10
C LEU A 417 -7.30 11.54 12.09
N GLU A 418 -6.19 12.18 12.34
CA GLU A 418 -6.07 13.65 12.34
C GLU A 418 -6.25 14.23 10.92
N TYR A 419 -5.66 13.63 9.88
CA TYR A 419 -5.88 14.06 8.50
C TYR A 419 -7.34 13.88 8.05
N LYS A 420 -8.03 12.83 8.52
CA LYS A 420 -9.48 12.70 8.27
C LYS A 420 -10.26 13.85 8.90
N ARG A 421 -9.95 14.22 10.16
CA ARG A 421 -10.58 15.34 10.86
C ARG A 421 -10.33 16.65 10.12
N LEU A 422 -9.09 16.96 9.78
CA LEU A 422 -8.70 18.18 9.06
C LEU A 422 -9.36 18.28 7.67
N TYR A 423 -9.50 17.15 6.97
CA TYR A 423 -10.21 17.13 5.70
C TYR A 423 -11.71 17.38 5.87
N GLN A 424 -12.33 16.83 6.90
CA GLN A 424 -13.75 17.04 7.19
C GLN A 424 -14.05 18.49 7.57
N GLU A 425 -13.14 19.16 8.29
CA GLU A 425 -13.29 20.55 8.74
C GLU A 425 -12.97 21.56 7.62
N GLY A 426 -11.92 21.33 6.84
CA GLY A 426 -11.39 22.32 5.90
C GLY A 426 -11.52 21.94 4.41
N GLY A 427 -11.86 20.71 4.08
CA GLY A 427 -12.04 20.25 2.69
C GLY A 427 -10.75 20.12 1.85
N ASP A 428 -9.57 20.33 2.43
CA ASP A 428 -8.29 20.29 1.71
C ASP A 428 -7.95 18.87 1.25
N LYS A 429 -7.84 18.72 -0.08
CA LYS A 429 -7.54 17.44 -0.74
C LYS A 429 -6.17 16.86 -0.38
N VAL A 430 -5.23 17.67 0.10
CA VAL A 430 -3.91 17.21 0.57
C VAL A 430 -4.09 16.28 1.77
N TYR A 431 -4.91 16.66 2.75
CA TYR A 431 -5.17 15.80 3.92
C TYR A 431 -5.90 14.51 3.53
N LYS A 432 -6.83 14.60 2.57
CA LYS A 432 -7.48 13.40 2.03
C LYS A 432 -6.47 12.43 1.42
N ALA A 433 -5.57 12.93 0.56
CA ALA A 433 -4.54 12.13 -0.08
C ALA A 433 -3.61 11.43 0.93
N ARG A 434 -3.15 12.16 1.95
CA ARG A 434 -2.32 11.63 3.05
C ARG A 434 -3.07 10.58 3.88
N ALA A 435 -4.32 10.85 4.25
CA ALA A 435 -5.16 9.91 5.00
C ALA A 435 -5.41 8.62 4.21
N ASP A 436 -5.68 8.72 2.90
CA ASP A 436 -5.92 7.58 2.03
C ASP A 436 -4.65 6.74 1.81
N ALA A 437 -3.48 7.38 1.70
CA ALA A 437 -2.20 6.67 1.62
C ALA A 437 -1.90 5.86 2.89
N LEU A 438 -2.08 6.45 4.06
CA LEU A 438 -1.91 5.75 5.34
C LEU A 438 -2.95 4.64 5.56
N LYS A 439 -4.18 4.81 5.02
CA LYS A 439 -5.20 3.75 5.03
C LYS A 439 -4.69 2.46 4.40
N TRP A 440 -4.03 2.54 3.24
CA TRP A 440 -3.49 1.35 2.57
C TRP A 440 -2.47 0.60 3.43
N ILE A 441 -1.56 1.33 4.10
CA ILE A 441 -0.60 0.73 5.03
C ILE A 441 -1.31 0.02 6.18
N LEU A 442 -2.26 0.71 6.82
CA LEU A 442 -2.98 0.19 7.99
C LEU A 442 -3.84 -1.04 7.64
N VAL A 443 -4.55 -1.02 6.49
CA VAL A 443 -5.31 -2.19 6.02
C VAL A 443 -4.40 -3.39 5.78
N THR A 444 -3.20 -3.16 5.26
CA THR A 444 -2.24 -4.24 4.98
C THR A 444 -1.60 -4.82 6.24
N SER A 445 -1.51 -4.05 7.33
CA SER A 445 -0.84 -4.45 8.57
C SER A 445 -1.39 -5.75 9.17
N PHE A 446 -2.71 -5.93 9.15
CA PHE A 446 -3.37 -7.15 9.61
C PHE A 446 -3.00 -8.38 8.78
N GLY A 447 -3.08 -8.29 7.44
CA GLY A 447 -2.71 -9.41 6.56
C GLY A 447 -1.24 -9.80 6.69
N TYR A 448 -0.38 -8.85 7.00
CA TYR A 448 1.04 -9.09 7.23
C TYR A 448 1.33 -9.86 8.52
N LEU A 449 0.48 -9.79 9.54
CA LEU A 449 0.64 -10.66 10.73
C LEU A 449 0.62 -12.13 10.37
N GLY A 450 -0.26 -12.56 9.47
CA GLY A 450 -0.37 -13.94 9.01
C GLY A 450 0.50 -14.31 7.81
N TYR A 451 1.24 -13.36 7.24
CA TYR A 451 2.04 -13.59 6.06
C TYR A 451 3.33 -14.36 6.41
N LYS A 452 3.53 -15.52 5.75
CA LYS A 452 4.65 -16.44 6.05
C LYS A 452 6.05 -15.84 5.93
N LYS A 453 6.20 -14.71 5.21
CA LYS A 453 7.48 -14.00 5.05
C LYS A 453 7.57 -12.73 5.91
N ALA A 454 6.59 -12.45 6.76
CA ALA A 454 6.66 -11.31 7.68
C ALA A 454 7.64 -11.60 8.83
N LYS A 455 8.58 -10.67 9.06
CA LYS A 455 9.64 -10.84 10.09
C LYS A 455 9.08 -10.78 11.51
N PHE A 456 8.03 -9.99 11.73
CA PHE A 456 7.41 -9.72 13.02
C PHE A 456 5.96 -10.23 13.11
N GLY A 457 5.57 -11.12 12.20
CA GLY A 457 4.25 -11.74 12.16
C GLY A 457 4.23 -13.11 12.83
N SER A 458 3.04 -13.56 13.21
CA SER A 458 2.73 -14.95 13.51
C SER A 458 1.28 -15.25 13.17
N ARG A 459 0.98 -16.52 12.92
CA ARG A 459 -0.39 -16.97 12.65
C ARG A 459 -1.28 -16.76 13.88
N GLU A 460 -0.73 -17.01 15.06
CA GLU A 460 -1.41 -16.79 16.35
C GLU A 460 -1.82 -15.33 16.53
N ALA A 461 -0.93 -14.38 16.20
CA ALA A 461 -1.25 -12.95 16.26
C ALA A 461 -2.35 -12.58 15.26
N HIS A 462 -2.32 -13.12 14.03
CA HIS A 462 -3.38 -12.91 13.05
C HIS A 462 -4.74 -13.41 13.55
N MET A 463 -4.77 -14.64 14.10
CA MET A 463 -6.00 -15.22 14.66
C MET A 463 -6.51 -14.47 15.88
N ALA A 464 -5.61 -13.95 16.72
CA ALA A 464 -5.94 -13.13 17.89
C ALA A 464 -6.70 -11.85 17.48
N VAL A 465 -6.25 -11.15 16.43
CA VAL A 465 -6.98 -9.98 15.91
C VAL A 465 -8.37 -10.36 15.42
N CYS A 466 -8.51 -11.49 14.71
CA CYS A 466 -9.81 -11.98 14.25
C CYS A 466 -10.75 -12.32 15.44
N ALA A 467 -10.25 -12.93 16.48
CA ALA A 467 -11.03 -13.28 17.67
C ALA A 467 -11.51 -12.01 18.41
N LEU A 468 -10.62 -11.04 18.61
CA LEU A 468 -10.97 -9.75 19.21
C LEU A 468 -12.00 -8.99 18.38
N ALA A 469 -11.89 -9.02 17.04
CA ALA A 469 -12.87 -8.37 16.17
C ALA A 469 -14.24 -9.04 16.25
N ARG A 470 -14.30 -10.38 16.32
CA ARG A 470 -15.55 -11.12 16.55
C ARG A 470 -16.17 -10.77 17.90
N ASP A 471 -15.39 -10.75 18.96
CA ASP A 471 -15.84 -10.35 20.30
C ASP A 471 -16.39 -8.92 20.30
N THR A 472 -15.66 -7.99 19.65
CA THR A 472 -16.09 -6.60 19.49
C THR A 472 -17.45 -6.50 18.79
N LEU A 473 -17.63 -7.23 17.67
CA LEU A 473 -18.91 -7.21 16.93
C LEU A 473 -20.04 -7.84 17.75
N LEU A 474 -19.80 -8.96 18.45
CA LEU A 474 -20.78 -9.61 19.32
C LEU A 474 -21.23 -8.68 20.47
N ARG A 475 -20.29 -8.02 21.11
CA ARG A 475 -20.58 -7.05 22.18
C ARG A 475 -21.37 -5.85 21.64
N SER A 476 -21.06 -5.42 20.40
CA SER A 476 -21.80 -4.33 19.73
C SER A 476 -23.25 -4.73 19.44
N VAL A 477 -23.48 -5.97 18.99
CA VAL A 477 -24.84 -6.51 18.79
C VAL A 477 -25.63 -6.52 20.11
N LYS A 478 -25.03 -7.04 21.17
CA LYS A 478 -25.66 -7.07 22.50
C LYS A 478 -25.99 -5.67 23.01
N LEU A 479 -25.07 -4.72 22.89
CA LEU A 479 -25.30 -3.33 23.28
C LEU A 479 -26.42 -2.69 22.45
N ALA A 480 -26.50 -2.99 21.13
CA ALA A 480 -27.57 -2.48 20.28
C ALA A 480 -28.95 -2.99 20.76
N GLU A 481 -29.06 -4.27 21.07
CA GLU A 481 -30.29 -4.89 21.57
C GLU A 481 -30.69 -4.31 22.95
N GLU A 482 -29.75 -4.13 23.87
CA GLU A 482 -29.93 -3.48 25.17
C GLU A 482 -30.49 -2.03 25.05
N HIS A 483 -30.14 -1.32 23.94
CA HIS A 483 -30.62 0.04 23.65
C HIS A 483 -31.87 0.05 22.72
N GLY A 484 -32.51 -1.10 22.52
CA GLY A 484 -33.73 -1.24 21.76
C GLY A 484 -33.59 -1.18 20.24
N PHE A 485 -32.35 -1.32 19.73
CA PHE A 485 -32.09 -1.44 18.30
C PHE A 485 -32.12 -2.90 17.88
N LYS A 486 -32.69 -3.17 16.72
CA LYS A 486 -32.56 -4.43 16.01
C LYS A 486 -31.34 -4.36 15.09
N VAL A 487 -30.41 -5.29 15.20
CA VAL A 487 -29.31 -5.40 14.25
C VAL A 487 -29.81 -6.17 13.02
N LEU A 488 -29.79 -5.52 11.88
CA LEU A 488 -30.22 -6.11 10.60
C LEU A 488 -29.10 -6.87 9.92
N HIS A 489 -27.88 -6.36 10.02
CA HIS A 489 -26.68 -6.94 9.41
C HIS A 489 -25.43 -6.47 10.16
N GLY A 490 -24.36 -7.27 10.12
CA GLY A 490 -23.06 -6.92 10.64
C GLY A 490 -21.96 -7.57 9.80
N ILE A 491 -20.95 -6.81 9.41
CA ILE A 491 -19.82 -7.31 8.65
C ILE A 491 -18.53 -6.77 9.28
N VAL A 492 -17.84 -7.58 10.02
CA VAL A 492 -16.52 -7.31 10.63
C VAL A 492 -16.48 -6.02 11.45
N ASP A 493 -16.48 -4.87 10.80
CA ASP A 493 -16.36 -3.51 11.35
C ASP A 493 -17.62 -2.63 11.14
N CYS A 494 -18.60 -3.12 10.39
CA CYS A 494 -19.83 -2.37 10.09
C CYS A 494 -21.05 -3.00 10.75
N LEU A 495 -21.96 -2.15 11.24
CA LEU A 495 -23.28 -2.53 11.78
C LEU A 495 -24.38 -1.76 11.07
N TRP A 496 -25.47 -2.46 10.66
CA TRP A 496 -26.72 -1.87 10.21
C TRP A 496 -27.78 -2.11 11.28
N ILE A 497 -28.25 -1.03 11.89
CA ILE A 497 -29.16 -1.05 13.02
C ILE A 497 -30.47 -0.34 12.68
N TRP A 498 -31.53 -0.81 13.27
CA TRP A 498 -32.86 -0.30 13.04
C TRP A 498 -33.67 -0.23 14.34
N ARG A 499 -34.37 0.86 14.52
CA ARG A 499 -35.39 1.02 15.55
C ARG A 499 -36.55 1.83 14.97
N ARG A 500 -37.79 1.47 15.32
CA ARG A 500 -38.95 2.22 14.90
C ARG A 500 -38.82 3.68 15.33
N ASP A 501 -39.12 4.61 14.42
CA ASP A 501 -39.10 6.05 14.63
C ASP A 501 -37.76 6.62 15.16
N ALA A 502 -36.66 5.91 15.00
CA ALA A 502 -35.36 6.42 15.36
C ALA A 502 -34.95 7.59 14.45
N SER A 503 -34.44 8.65 15.06
CA SER A 503 -33.85 9.79 14.38
C SER A 503 -32.37 9.54 14.03
N GLU A 504 -31.78 10.42 13.25
CA GLU A 504 -30.34 10.41 12.96
C GLU A 504 -29.51 10.61 14.24
N GLU A 505 -29.99 11.45 15.16
CA GLU A 505 -29.36 11.71 16.44
C GLU A 505 -29.37 10.47 17.34
N ASP A 506 -30.42 9.63 17.29
CA ASP A 506 -30.45 8.37 18.03
C ASP A 506 -29.34 7.42 17.58
N TYR A 507 -29.10 7.34 16.26
CA TYR A 507 -28.03 6.50 15.70
C TYR A 507 -26.63 7.05 16.05
N ARG A 508 -26.44 8.38 16.02
CA ARG A 508 -25.20 9.03 16.43
C ARG A 508 -24.92 8.81 17.92
N ALA A 509 -25.92 9.06 18.77
CA ALA A 509 -25.79 8.84 20.20
C ALA A 509 -25.44 7.38 20.55
N PHE A 510 -26.02 6.43 19.83
CA PHE A 510 -25.65 5.03 20.02
C PHE A 510 -24.22 4.74 19.56
N GLY A 511 -23.74 5.36 18.50
CA GLY A 511 -22.32 5.30 18.08
C GLY A 511 -21.39 5.75 19.20
N GLU A 512 -21.70 6.84 19.89
CA GLU A 512 -20.95 7.35 21.06
C GLU A 512 -20.99 6.35 22.24
N VAL A 513 -22.12 5.69 22.46
CA VAL A 513 -22.22 4.62 23.49
C VAL A 513 -21.29 3.47 23.14
N LEU A 514 -21.26 3.01 21.88
CA LEU A 514 -20.35 1.96 21.45
C LEU A 514 -18.89 2.37 21.63
N GLU A 515 -18.53 3.58 21.21
CA GLU A 515 -17.17 4.12 21.37
C GLU A 515 -16.74 4.12 22.83
N LYS A 516 -17.57 4.67 23.70
CA LYS A 516 -17.29 4.73 25.14
C LYS A 516 -17.18 3.35 25.80
N ARG A 517 -18.07 2.42 25.44
CA ARG A 517 -18.14 1.08 26.07
C ARG A 517 -17.03 0.16 25.57
N LEU A 518 -16.67 0.25 24.30
CA LEU A 518 -15.69 -0.62 23.67
C LEU A 518 -14.29 0.00 23.62
N GLY A 519 -14.17 1.33 23.79
CA GLY A 519 -12.92 2.07 23.70
C GLY A 519 -12.28 1.97 22.31
N LEU A 520 -13.11 2.00 21.27
CA LEU A 520 -12.75 1.94 19.86
C LEU A 520 -13.52 3.01 19.11
N PRO A 521 -12.89 3.81 18.23
CA PRO A 521 -13.57 4.89 17.53
C PRO A 521 -14.64 4.35 16.58
N VAL A 522 -15.87 4.88 16.71
CA VAL A 522 -17.04 4.52 15.92
C VAL A 522 -17.50 5.72 15.11
N GLY A 523 -17.62 5.54 13.79
CA GLY A 523 -18.20 6.53 12.90
C GLY A 523 -19.65 6.24 12.58
N TYR A 524 -20.47 7.29 12.56
CA TYR A 524 -21.77 7.25 11.95
C TYR A 524 -21.64 7.56 10.46
N GLU A 525 -21.92 6.56 9.60
CA GLU A 525 -21.77 6.68 8.14
C GLU A 525 -22.98 7.36 7.49
N GLY A 526 -24.14 7.28 8.13
CA GLY A 526 -25.39 7.88 7.68
C GLY A 526 -26.61 7.03 7.95
N THR A 527 -27.80 7.60 7.73
CA THR A 527 -29.08 6.88 7.73
C THR A 527 -29.55 6.62 6.32
N PHE A 528 -29.83 5.38 5.99
CA PHE A 528 -30.47 5.01 4.74
C PHE A 528 -31.95 5.41 4.74
N LYS A 529 -32.40 6.08 3.69
CA LYS A 529 -33.83 6.17 3.39
C LYS A 529 -34.43 4.77 3.30
N TRP A 530 -33.74 3.94 2.51
CA TRP A 530 -34.02 2.52 2.37
C TRP A 530 -32.73 1.77 1.97
N ILE A 531 -32.65 0.50 2.38
CA ILE A 531 -31.60 -0.44 1.98
C ILE A 531 -32.24 -1.78 1.63
N ALA A 532 -31.80 -2.37 0.52
CA ALA A 532 -32.23 -3.69 0.06
C ALA A 532 -31.11 -4.72 0.26
N PHE A 533 -31.33 -5.70 1.12
CA PHE A 533 -30.48 -6.87 1.28
C PHE A 533 -30.97 -7.98 0.37
N LEU A 534 -30.09 -8.51 -0.46
CA LEU A 534 -30.46 -9.45 -1.53
C LEU A 534 -30.22 -10.90 -1.11
N ASP A 535 -31.03 -11.78 -1.67
CA ASP A 535 -30.89 -13.22 -1.55
C ASP A 535 -30.07 -13.84 -2.70
N SER A 536 -29.84 -15.14 -2.58
CA SER A 536 -29.16 -15.94 -3.60
C SER A 536 -30.05 -16.13 -4.81
N ARG A 537 -29.50 -15.93 -6.02
CA ARG A 537 -30.18 -16.23 -7.28
C ARG A 537 -30.46 -17.73 -7.48
N THR A 538 -29.64 -18.60 -6.90
CA THR A 538 -29.74 -20.06 -7.01
C THR A 538 -30.53 -20.68 -5.85
N SER A 539 -30.74 -19.95 -4.78
CA SER A 539 -31.42 -20.41 -3.57
C SER A 539 -32.22 -19.24 -2.97
N PRO A 540 -33.42 -18.93 -3.50
CA PRO A 540 -34.24 -17.82 -3.02
C PRO A 540 -34.51 -17.92 -1.52
N GLY A 541 -34.51 -16.76 -0.84
CA GLY A 541 -34.67 -16.65 0.61
C GLY A 541 -33.37 -16.90 1.42
N ARG A 542 -32.31 -17.41 0.81
CA ARG A 542 -31.01 -17.54 1.46
C ARG A 542 -30.20 -16.24 1.32
N PRO A 543 -29.76 -15.62 2.44
CA PRO A 543 -28.98 -14.39 2.38
C PRO A 543 -27.67 -14.58 1.62
N VAL A 544 -27.23 -13.55 0.92
CA VAL A 544 -25.89 -13.43 0.35
C VAL A 544 -25.18 -12.26 1.00
N ASN A 545 -24.25 -12.58 1.87
CA ASN A 545 -23.42 -11.59 2.55
C ASN A 545 -22.71 -10.71 1.53
N ASN A 546 -22.52 -9.42 1.80
CA ASN A 546 -21.96 -8.45 0.89
C ASN A 546 -22.75 -8.24 -0.44
N ARG A 547 -24.07 -8.52 -0.47
CA ARG A 547 -24.90 -8.23 -1.62
C ARG A 547 -26.10 -7.38 -1.24
N TYR A 548 -25.92 -6.06 -1.33
CA TYR A 548 -26.93 -5.08 -0.96
C TYR A 548 -26.74 -3.76 -1.71
N PHE A 549 -27.78 -2.95 -1.75
CA PHE A 549 -27.73 -1.57 -2.21
C PHE A 549 -28.80 -0.72 -1.51
N GLY A 550 -28.54 0.57 -1.39
CA GLY A 550 -29.46 1.49 -0.73
C GLY A 550 -29.11 2.95 -0.97
N ALA A 551 -30.03 3.83 -0.64
CA ALA A 551 -29.88 5.28 -0.73
C ALA A 551 -29.93 5.90 0.66
N TYR A 552 -28.91 6.70 0.99
CA TYR A 552 -28.92 7.50 2.22
C TYR A 552 -29.87 8.70 2.11
N VAL A 553 -30.20 9.26 3.26
CA VAL A 553 -31.03 10.48 3.34
C VAL A 553 -30.37 11.67 2.65
N ASP A 554 -29.04 11.75 2.67
CA ASP A 554 -28.24 12.79 2.00
C ASP A 554 -28.07 12.58 0.48
N GLY A 555 -28.72 11.56 -0.10
CA GLY A 555 -28.70 11.26 -1.53
C GLY A 555 -27.52 10.37 -1.99
N ARG A 556 -26.55 10.06 -1.15
CA ARG A 556 -25.50 9.08 -1.48
C ARG A 556 -26.10 7.70 -1.72
N ILE A 557 -25.48 6.95 -2.64
CA ILE A 557 -25.85 5.57 -2.95
C ILE A 557 -24.73 4.64 -2.51
N LYS A 558 -25.04 3.63 -1.71
CA LYS A 558 -24.14 2.56 -1.35
C LYS A 558 -24.57 1.26 -1.99
N CYS A 559 -23.67 0.57 -2.66
CA CYS A 559 -23.94 -0.75 -3.23
C CYS A 559 -22.73 -1.68 -3.08
N ARG A 560 -23.00 -2.97 -2.85
CA ARG A 560 -22.02 -4.04 -2.76
C ARG A 560 -22.51 -5.28 -3.50
N GLY A 561 -21.59 -6.04 -4.07
CA GLY A 561 -21.88 -7.32 -4.71
C GLY A 561 -22.78 -7.26 -5.94
N VAL A 562 -23.04 -6.07 -6.49
CA VAL A 562 -23.78 -5.85 -7.73
C VAL A 562 -22.81 -5.61 -8.90
N GLU A 563 -23.30 -5.81 -10.12
CA GLU A 563 -22.49 -5.79 -11.33
C GLU A 563 -21.80 -4.43 -11.57
N ALA A 564 -22.42 -3.32 -11.20
CA ALA A 564 -21.84 -1.97 -11.29
C ALA A 564 -20.48 -1.83 -10.53
N ARG A 565 -20.25 -2.67 -9.52
CA ARG A 565 -19.01 -2.69 -8.73
C ARG A 565 -18.00 -3.74 -9.19
N ARG A 566 -18.39 -4.63 -10.10
CA ARG A 566 -17.50 -5.66 -10.62
C ARG A 566 -16.62 -5.10 -11.72
N ARG A 567 -15.39 -5.59 -11.78
CA ARG A 567 -14.38 -5.11 -12.74
C ARG A 567 -14.53 -5.72 -14.13
N ASP A 568 -15.04 -6.95 -14.17
CA ASP A 568 -15.30 -7.69 -15.41
C ASP A 568 -16.62 -7.32 -16.08
N THR A 569 -17.39 -6.39 -15.48
CA THR A 569 -18.65 -5.91 -16.07
C THR A 569 -18.37 -4.94 -17.21
N PRO A 570 -18.96 -5.15 -18.39
CA PRO A 570 -18.86 -4.22 -19.51
C PRO A 570 -19.25 -2.79 -19.13
N PRO A 571 -18.57 -1.76 -19.69
CA PRO A 571 -18.87 -0.36 -19.39
C PRO A 571 -20.35 0.00 -19.58
N LEU A 572 -20.98 -0.47 -20.65
CA LEU A 572 -22.42 -0.25 -20.93
C LEU A 572 -23.30 -0.74 -19.78
N VAL A 573 -23.07 -1.99 -19.31
CA VAL A 573 -23.84 -2.59 -18.21
C VAL A 573 -23.60 -1.84 -16.90
N ARG A 574 -22.38 -1.40 -16.66
CA ARG A 574 -22.04 -0.59 -15.48
C ARG A 574 -22.78 0.74 -15.50
N ARG A 575 -22.77 1.45 -16.64
CA ARG A 575 -23.47 2.73 -16.81
C ARG A 575 -24.99 2.56 -16.64
N MET A 576 -25.58 1.52 -17.26
CA MET A 576 -26.99 1.18 -17.09
C MET A 576 -27.34 0.96 -15.62
N GLN A 577 -26.59 0.14 -14.92
CA GLN A 577 -26.87 -0.18 -13.52
C GLN A 577 -26.67 1.02 -12.60
N GLN A 578 -25.71 1.90 -12.89
CA GLN A 578 -25.52 3.17 -12.17
C GLN A 578 -26.74 4.09 -12.36
N GLU A 579 -27.27 4.21 -13.57
CA GLU A 579 -28.46 5.00 -13.87
C GLU A 579 -29.69 4.44 -13.16
N LEU A 580 -29.86 3.11 -13.17
CA LEU A 580 -30.94 2.43 -12.43
C LEU A 580 -30.83 2.72 -10.91
N LEU A 581 -29.64 2.62 -10.33
CA LEU A 581 -29.44 2.92 -8.91
C LEU A 581 -29.71 4.39 -8.59
N THR A 582 -29.35 5.31 -9.46
CA THR A 582 -29.66 6.75 -9.30
C THR A 582 -31.18 6.98 -9.33
N LYS A 583 -31.88 6.32 -10.25
CA LYS A 583 -33.34 6.41 -10.34
C LYS A 583 -34.04 5.81 -9.10
N LEU A 584 -33.58 4.66 -8.64
CA LEU A 584 -34.09 4.05 -7.41
C LEU A 584 -33.81 4.91 -6.17
N ALA A 585 -32.70 5.67 -6.14
CA ALA A 585 -32.41 6.57 -5.02
C ALA A 585 -33.40 7.73 -4.86
N GLU A 586 -34.22 8.01 -5.88
CA GLU A 586 -35.32 9.00 -5.78
C GLU A 586 -36.48 8.50 -4.93
N ILE A 587 -36.58 7.18 -4.66
CA ILE A 587 -37.63 6.58 -3.82
C ILE A 587 -37.51 7.16 -2.40
N CYS A 588 -38.60 7.78 -1.91
CA CYS A 588 -38.68 8.33 -0.55
C CYS A 588 -39.62 7.56 0.34
N SER A 589 -40.61 6.83 -0.26
CA SER A 589 -41.62 6.06 0.48
C SER A 589 -42.00 4.76 -0.24
N PRO A 590 -42.58 3.78 0.44
CA PRO A 590 -43.10 2.58 -0.21
C PRO A 590 -44.11 2.84 -1.35
N ARG A 591 -44.78 3.98 -1.35
CA ARG A 591 -45.74 4.36 -2.41
C ARG A 591 -45.08 4.70 -3.72
N ASP A 592 -43.84 5.18 -3.69
CA ASP A 592 -43.09 5.60 -4.88
C ASP A 592 -42.49 4.41 -5.66
N VAL A 593 -42.46 3.23 -5.02
CA VAL A 593 -41.70 2.05 -5.54
C VAL A 593 -42.23 1.63 -6.92
N SER A 594 -43.55 1.46 -7.08
CA SER A 594 -44.12 0.97 -8.35
C SER A 594 -43.80 1.89 -9.51
N GLN A 595 -44.01 3.21 -9.34
CA GLN A 595 -43.73 4.21 -10.37
C GLN A 595 -42.24 4.20 -10.75
N LYS A 596 -41.33 4.17 -9.75
CA LYS A 596 -39.88 4.18 -10.01
C LYS A 596 -39.41 2.90 -10.65
N LEU A 597 -40.02 1.77 -10.37
CA LEU A 597 -39.69 0.51 -11.08
C LEU A 597 -40.14 0.57 -12.55
N GLU A 598 -41.25 1.22 -12.90
CA GLU A 598 -41.63 1.44 -14.29
C GLU A 598 -40.62 2.33 -15.01
N GLU A 599 -40.17 3.44 -14.38
CA GLU A 599 -39.11 4.29 -14.93
C GLU A 599 -37.80 3.50 -15.13
N CYS A 600 -37.42 2.67 -14.19
CA CYS A 600 -36.27 1.77 -14.30
C CYS A 600 -36.41 0.77 -15.45
N HIS A 601 -37.61 0.25 -15.69
CA HIS A 601 -37.89 -0.65 -16.79
C HIS A 601 -37.69 0.02 -18.15
N GLU A 602 -38.08 1.28 -18.29
CA GLU A 602 -37.85 2.06 -19.53
C GLU A 602 -36.34 2.33 -19.73
N ILE A 603 -35.59 2.65 -18.67
CA ILE A 603 -34.13 2.77 -18.74
C ILE A 603 -33.51 1.46 -19.24
N PHE A 604 -33.92 0.31 -18.66
CA PHE A 604 -33.42 -1.01 -19.07
C PHE A 604 -33.71 -1.31 -20.55
N LYS A 605 -34.95 -1.04 -21.00
CA LYS A 605 -35.36 -1.22 -22.41
C LYS A 605 -34.51 -0.38 -23.36
N ARG A 606 -34.21 0.87 -22.99
CA ARG A 606 -33.35 1.76 -23.79
C ARG A 606 -31.95 1.15 -23.99
N TYR A 607 -31.30 0.69 -22.93
CA TYR A 607 -29.98 0.07 -23.03
C TYR A 607 -30.03 -1.26 -23.79
N LEU A 608 -31.08 -2.05 -23.64
CA LEU A 608 -31.29 -3.27 -24.39
C LEU A 608 -31.43 -2.98 -25.89
N ARG A 609 -32.20 -1.94 -26.25
CA ARG A 609 -32.36 -1.50 -27.66
C ARG A 609 -31.02 -1.06 -28.26
N MET A 610 -30.18 -0.33 -27.52
CA MET A 610 -28.83 0.06 -28.00
C MET A 610 -27.98 -1.16 -28.41
N VAL A 611 -28.06 -2.25 -27.64
CA VAL A 611 -27.34 -3.50 -27.95
C VAL A 611 -27.93 -4.16 -29.20
N TYR A 612 -29.26 -4.27 -29.30
CA TYR A 612 -29.93 -4.92 -30.43
C TYR A 612 -29.77 -4.16 -31.75
N LEU A 613 -29.71 -2.84 -31.70
CA LEU A 613 -29.53 -2.00 -32.90
C LEU A 613 -28.06 -1.81 -33.27
N GLY A 614 -27.11 -2.34 -32.49
CA GLY A 614 -25.69 -2.18 -32.73
C GLY A 614 -25.15 -0.77 -32.49
N GLU A 615 -25.86 0.04 -31.70
CA GLU A 615 -25.47 1.41 -31.34
C GLU A 615 -24.38 1.44 -30.27
N ALA A 616 -24.20 0.36 -29.53
CA ALA A 616 -23.16 0.25 -28.52
C ALA A 616 -21.83 -0.11 -29.17
N GLY A 617 -20.79 0.69 -28.88
CA GLY A 617 -19.43 0.43 -29.35
C GLY A 617 -18.82 -0.85 -28.76
N VAL A 618 -17.88 -1.44 -29.48
CA VAL A 618 -17.19 -2.69 -29.04
C VAL A 618 -16.52 -2.50 -27.67
N GLU A 619 -15.92 -1.34 -27.41
CA GLU A 619 -15.28 -0.99 -26.14
C GLU A 619 -16.28 -0.96 -24.97
N GLU A 620 -17.52 -0.53 -25.25
CA GLU A 620 -18.58 -0.48 -24.24
C GLU A 620 -19.10 -1.87 -23.85
N LEU A 621 -18.93 -2.85 -24.73
CA LEU A 621 -19.35 -4.25 -24.54
C LEU A 621 -18.19 -5.15 -24.08
N ALA A 622 -16.97 -4.62 -24.05
CA ALA A 622 -15.76 -5.38 -23.72
C ALA A 622 -15.77 -5.87 -22.26
N VAL A 623 -15.47 -7.15 -22.08
CA VAL A 623 -15.26 -7.77 -20.76
C VAL A 623 -13.76 -7.78 -20.47
N THR A 624 -13.34 -7.03 -19.44
CA THR A 624 -11.94 -6.99 -19.03
C THR A 624 -11.60 -8.13 -18.08
N ARG A 625 -10.57 -8.91 -18.39
CA ARG A 625 -10.07 -9.98 -17.53
C ARG A 625 -8.56 -9.98 -17.45
N SER A 626 -8.02 -10.16 -16.26
CA SER A 626 -6.57 -10.26 -16.03
C SER A 626 -6.08 -11.69 -16.26
N VAL A 627 -4.86 -11.81 -16.78
CA VAL A 627 -4.11 -13.07 -16.82
C VAL A 627 -3.47 -13.31 -15.46
N SER A 628 -3.73 -14.45 -14.83
CA SER A 628 -3.29 -14.76 -13.47
C SER A 628 -1.96 -15.53 -13.38
N GLY A 629 -1.49 -16.07 -14.51
CA GLY A 629 -0.24 -16.84 -14.58
C GLY A 629 0.45 -16.70 -15.94
N PRO A 630 1.66 -17.26 -16.11
CA PRO A 630 2.32 -17.31 -17.40
C PRO A 630 1.42 -17.96 -18.45
N LEU A 631 1.37 -17.41 -19.67
CA LEU A 631 0.47 -17.89 -20.73
C LEU A 631 0.67 -19.38 -21.07
N GLU A 632 1.89 -19.86 -20.88
CA GLU A 632 2.33 -21.23 -21.12
C GLU A 632 1.83 -22.23 -20.06
N SER A 633 1.49 -21.74 -18.86
CA SER A 633 1.03 -22.56 -17.72
C SER A 633 -0.45 -22.99 -17.81
N TYR A 634 -1.21 -22.43 -18.74
CA TYR A 634 -2.63 -22.75 -18.88
C TYR A 634 -2.83 -24.04 -19.69
N GLY A 635 -3.18 -25.13 -19.00
CA GLY A 635 -3.46 -26.44 -19.61
C GLY A 635 -4.80 -26.54 -20.37
N ARG A 636 -5.67 -25.51 -20.30
CA ARG A 636 -6.95 -25.45 -20.99
C ARG A 636 -7.05 -24.16 -21.81
N SER A 637 -7.70 -24.24 -22.97
CA SER A 637 -8.03 -23.06 -23.78
C SER A 637 -9.07 -22.20 -23.02
N VAL A 638 -8.68 -20.98 -22.66
CA VAL A 638 -9.54 -20.00 -22.00
C VAL A 638 -9.52 -18.73 -22.84
N LYS A 639 -10.69 -18.20 -23.20
CA LYS A 639 -10.82 -17.09 -24.17
C LYS A 639 -9.89 -15.91 -23.93
N HIS A 640 -9.77 -15.43 -22.67
CA HIS A 640 -8.89 -14.31 -22.35
C HIS A 640 -7.40 -14.66 -22.46
N VAL A 641 -7.02 -15.92 -22.25
CA VAL A 641 -5.64 -16.39 -22.45
C VAL A 641 -5.30 -16.48 -23.94
N GLU A 642 -6.23 -16.94 -24.78
CA GLU A 642 -6.03 -16.96 -26.23
C GLU A 642 -5.93 -15.52 -26.79
N ALA A 643 -6.77 -14.59 -26.32
CA ALA A 643 -6.64 -13.18 -26.67
C ALA A 643 -5.26 -12.62 -26.25
N ALA A 644 -4.79 -12.94 -25.05
CA ALA A 644 -3.46 -12.54 -24.59
C ALA A 644 -2.31 -13.13 -25.42
N LYS A 645 -2.45 -14.39 -25.88
CA LYS A 645 -1.50 -15.00 -26.83
C LYS A 645 -1.50 -14.31 -28.19
N MET A 646 -2.67 -13.89 -28.68
CA MET A 646 -2.78 -13.12 -29.92
C MET A 646 -2.11 -11.75 -29.79
N LEU A 647 -2.34 -11.03 -28.68
CA LEU A 647 -1.66 -9.76 -28.39
C LEU A 647 -0.14 -9.94 -28.33
N LYS A 648 0.34 -11.00 -27.68
CA LYS A 648 1.77 -11.32 -27.62
C LYS A 648 2.37 -11.58 -29.03
N ARG A 649 1.64 -12.26 -29.90
CA ARG A 649 2.04 -12.46 -31.31
C ARG A 649 2.06 -11.16 -32.11
N ALA A 650 1.14 -10.22 -31.79
CA ALA A 650 1.10 -8.90 -32.41
C ALA A 650 2.19 -7.94 -31.87
N GLY A 651 2.98 -8.38 -30.89
CA GLY A 651 4.10 -7.61 -30.33
C GLY A 651 3.83 -6.93 -28.99
N ALA A 652 2.66 -7.13 -28.38
CA ALA A 652 2.38 -6.64 -27.05
C ALA A 652 3.14 -7.44 -25.97
N SER A 653 3.61 -6.75 -24.93
CA SER A 653 4.13 -7.41 -23.73
C SER A 653 2.96 -7.79 -22.83
N VAL A 654 2.81 -9.07 -22.52
CA VAL A 654 1.75 -9.56 -21.64
C VAL A 654 2.37 -10.32 -20.48
N SER A 655 2.17 -9.78 -19.26
CA SER A 655 2.65 -10.38 -18.01
C SER A 655 1.48 -10.76 -17.10
N PRO A 656 1.65 -11.75 -16.20
CA PRO A 656 0.65 -12.06 -15.19
C PRO A 656 0.27 -10.83 -14.37
N GLY A 657 -1.03 -10.56 -14.22
CA GLY A 657 -1.57 -9.39 -13.54
C GLY A 657 -2.03 -8.26 -14.48
N GLN A 658 -1.64 -8.30 -15.76
CA GLN A 658 -2.17 -7.40 -16.78
C GLN A 658 -3.56 -7.85 -17.26
N SER A 659 -4.40 -6.89 -17.65
CA SER A 659 -5.78 -7.09 -18.13
C SER A 659 -5.98 -6.43 -19.47
#